data_aa0f84375d715343f710c7d1d8fafae2
#
_entry.id   aa0f84375d715343f710c7d1d8fafae2
#
_cell.length_a   1.000
_cell.length_b   1.000
_cell.length_c   1.000
_cell.angle_alpha   90.00
_cell.angle_beta   90.00
_cell.angle_gamma   90.00
#
_symmetry.space_group_name_H-M   'P 1'
#
loop_
_entity.id
_entity.type
_entity.pdbx_description
1 polymer ?
#
loop_
_entity_poly.entity_id
_entity_poly.type
_entity_poly.pdbx_seq_one_letter_code
_entity_poly.pdbx_strand_id
1 'polypeptide(L)'
;MVNGLGVLGWGVGGIEAEAAMLGQPVSMLIPKVVGFKLTGQIPMGATATDVVLTITQKLREHGVVGKFVEFYGAGVASVPLANRATIGNMSPEFGSTVAIFPIDQVTLDYLRFTGRKQAEIDLVEQYSKAQGLWHDPSIEPRYSEYLELDLATVVPSIAGPKRPQDRIELSKSKSQFAKDILTYSSAASKPAKVSGRDFSIDNGHVSIASITSCTNTSNPSVMMAAGLLARKAVAKGLKAKPWVKTSLAPGSKVVTDYYDKAGLTKDLDALGFQLVGYGCTTCIGNSGPLDDEISQAVNENDLAVTAVLSGNRNFEGRINPDVKMNYLASPPLVIAYALAGTMDFDFEKDSLGEDTSGNDVFLKDIWPTPDEVQSTIDSSINSAMFTTQYAGVFDGDKRWQSLETPTGDTFSWDAKSTYVRKPPYFDGMSMEPTPVRDIASARVLAKLGDSVTTDHISPAGSIKADSPAGKYLTEHGVSRVDFNSYGSRRGNHEVMIRGTFANIRLRNQLLDDVEGGYTRDFTTANGDQAFIYDASKNYQSAGTPLVILGGKEYGSGSSRDWAAKGTSLLGVRAVITQSFERIHRSNLIGMGVLPLEFPAGSSADSLGLDGTEIFDISGVEKLNEGVTPKTLKVVARPSEHSKPGKAIVEFEATLRIDTPGEADYFRHGGILQYVLRSLVTA
;
A
#
# COMPACT_ATOMS: atom_id res chain seq x y z
N MET A 1 0.00 -13.49 -5.01
CA MET A 1 -0.12 -14.17 -6.33
C MET A 1 -0.19 -15.69 -6.20
N VAL A 2 0.69 -16.34 -5.44
CA VAL A 2 0.69 -17.81 -5.27
C VAL A 2 -0.63 -18.37 -4.69
N ASN A 3 -1.36 -17.57 -3.94
CA ASN A 3 -2.69 -17.96 -3.42
C ASN A 3 -3.72 -18.23 -4.53
N GLY A 4 -3.56 -17.61 -5.69
CA GLY A 4 -4.37 -17.92 -6.86
C GLY A 4 -4.08 -19.31 -7.47
N LEU A 5 -2.91 -19.86 -7.19
CA LEU A 5 -2.47 -21.20 -7.60
C LEU A 5 -2.79 -22.29 -6.54
N GLY A 6 -3.51 -21.96 -5.48
CA GLY A 6 -3.79 -22.88 -4.40
C GLY A 6 -2.62 -23.10 -3.43
N VAL A 7 -1.61 -22.24 -3.47
CA VAL A 7 -0.48 -22.25 -2.53
C VAL A 7 -0.73 -21.21 -1.45
N LEU A 8 -0.69 -21.61 -0.19
CA LEU A 8 -0.90 -20.72 0.93
C LEU A 8 0.30 -19.75 1.04
N GLY A 9 0.14 -18.55 0.52
CA GLY A 9 1.09 -17.46 0.61
C GLY A 9 0.69 -16.51 1.71
N TRP A 10 1.54 -16.40 2.70
CA TRP A 10 1.30 -15.56 3.86
C TRP A 10 2.18 -14.30 3.80
N GLY A 11 1.52 -13.13 3.77
CA GLY A 11 2.22 -11.84 3.83
C GLY A 11 2.71 -11.54 5.25
N VAL A 12 4.01 -11.34 5.38
CA VAL A 12 4.67 -10.94 6.63
C VAL A 12 5.34 -9.58 6.48
N GLY A 13 5.66 -8.93 7.60
CA GLY A 13 6.51 -7.74 7.62
C GLY A 13 7.96 -8.07 7.27
N GLY A 14 8.75 -7.05 6.86
CA GLY A 14 10.17 -7.23 6.58
C GLY A 14 10.93 -7.75 7.80
N ILE A 15 10.58 -7.31 9.00
CA ILE A 15 11.19 -7.74 10.26
C ILE A 15 10.95 -9.24 10.52
N GLU A 16 9.72 -9.73 10.29
CA GLU A 16 9.39 -11.15 10.39
C GLU A 16 10.09 -11.97 9.28
N ALA A 17 10.19 -11.41 8.07
CA ALA A 17 10.90 -12.05 6.96
C ALA A 17 12.42 -12.19 7.26
N GLU A 18 13.06 -11.17 7.83
CA GLU A 18 14.45 -11.21 8.28
C GLU A 18 14.66 -12.36 9.29
N ALA A 19 13.77 -12.51 10.27
CA ALA A 19 13.82 -13.62 11.22
C ALA A 19 13.64 -15.00 10.55
N ALA A 20 12.67 -15.12 9.65
CA ALA A 20 12.42 -16.35 8.90
C ALA A 20 13.62 -16.74 7.99
N MET A 21 14.30 -15.79 7.36
CA MET A 21 15.52 -16.02 6.58
C MET A 21 16.67 -16.56 7.46
N LEU A 22 16.67 -16.25 8.75
CA LEU A 22 17.62 -16.79 9.74
C LEU A 22 17.11 -18.10 10.38
N GLY A 23 16.12 -18.75 9.79
CA GLY A 23 15.59 -20.05 10.25
C GLY A 23 14.75 -19.97 11.51
N GLN A 24 14.28 -18.80 11.91
CA GLN A 24 13.46 -18.66 13.11
C GLN A 24 11.97 -18.82 12.77
N PRO A 25 11.21 -19.52 13.64
CA PRO A 25 9.77 -19.62 13.47
C PRO A 25 9.09 -18.28 13.75
N VAL A 26 8.04 -17.97 12.97
CA VAL A 26 7.17 -16.84 13.22
C VAL A 26 5.87 -17.37 13.81
N SER A 27 5.56 -17.00 15.05
CA SER A 27 4.33 -17.43 15.73
C SER A 27 3.15 -16.52 15.42
N MET A 28 1.96 -17.10 15.30
CA MET A 28 0.71 -16.36 15.16
C MET A 28 -0.44 -17.10 15.85
N LEU A 29 -1.50 -16.38 16.17
CA LEU A 29 -2.75 -16.98 16.57
C LEU A 29 -3.35 -17.81 15.41
N ILE A 30 -3.94 -18.95 15.71
CA ILE A 30 -4.68 -19.74 14.71
C ILE A 30 -5.82 -18.87 14.16
N PRO A 31 -5.81 -18.52 12.86
CA PRO A 31 -6.78 -17.62 12.30
C PRO A 31 -8.16 -18.27 12.16
N LYS A 32 -9.22 -17.49 12.32
CA LYS A 32 -10.52 -17.87 11.80
C LYS A 32 -10.47 -17.91 10.26
N VAL A 33 -11.28 -18.79 9.67
CA VAL A 33 -11.42 -18.87 8.21
C VAL A 33 -12.79 -18.36 7.81
N VAL A 34 -12.79 -17.39 6.88
CA VAL A 34 -13.99 -16.88 6.22
C VAL A 34 -14.14 -17.59 4.89
N GLY A 35 -15.19 -18.38 4.73
CA GLY A 35 -15.56 -18.97 3.46
C GLY A 35 -16.24 -17.91 2.59
N PHE A 36 -15.66 -17.63 1.40
CA PHE A 36 -16.22 -16.69 0.44
C PHE A 36 -16.78 -17.45 -0.77
N LYS A 37 -18.09 -17.63 -0.80
CA LYS A 37 -18.77 -18.34 -1.87
C LYS A 37 -18.89 -17.49 -3.12
N LEU A 38 -18.43 -18.02 -4.26
CA LEU A 38 -18.62 -17.40 -5.58
C LEU A 38 -19.66 -18.19 -6.35
N THR A 39 -20.64 -17.47 -6.90
CA THR A 39 -21.70 -18.01 -7.77
C THR A 39 -21.76 -17.20 -9.07
N GLY A 40 -22.50 -17.70 -10.06
CA GLY A 40 -22.68 -17.00 -11.33
C GLY A 40 -21.40 -16.87 -12.18
N GLN A 41 -21.45 -15.94 -13.13
CA GLN A 41 -20.35 -15.65 -14.05
C GLN A 41 -20.15 -14.14 -14.17
N ILE A 42 -18.93 -13.70 -14.49
CA ILE A 42 -18.60 -12.30 -14.70
C ILE A 42 -19.34 -11.80 -15.96
N PRO A 43 -20.16 -10.71 -15.85
CA PRO A 43 -20.94 -10.23 -16.98
C PRO A 43 -20.06 -9.54 -18.04
N MET A 44 -20.58 -9.47 -19.27
CA MET A 44 -19.95 -8.69 -20.33
C MET A 44 -19.78 -7.23 -19.90
N GLY A 45 -18.62 -6.65 -20.20
CA GLY A 45 -18.28 -5.27 -19.84
C GLY A 45 -17.60 -5.11 -18.47
N ALA A 46 -17.74 -6.07 -17.55
CA ALA A 46 -16.98 -6.09 -16.31
C ALA A 46 -15.60 -6.75 -16.54
N THR A 47 -14.61 -6.24 -15.83
CA THR A 47 -13.21 -6.70 -15.89
C THR A 47 -12.81 -7.43 -14.61
N ALA A 48 -11.64 -8.07 -14.63
CA ALA A 48 -11.00 -8.61 -13.44
C ALA A 48 -10.90 -7.58 -12.30
N THR A 49 -10.58 -6.33 -12.64
CA THR A 49 -10.45 -5.25 -11.68
C THR A 49 -11.75 -4.96 -10.95
N ASP A 50 -12.89 -4.99 -11.65
CA ASP A 50 -14.20 -4.74 -11.05
C ASP A 50 -14.56 -5.82 -10.02
N VAL A 51 -14.27 -7.09 -10.33
CA VAL A 51 -14.43 -8.21 -9.38
C VAL A 51 -13.55 -8.01 -8.14
N VAL A 52 -12.28 -7.67 -8.35
CA VAL A 52 -11.32 -7.45 -7.27
C VAL A 52 -11.74 -6.31 -6.36
N LEU A 53 -12.18 -5.17 -6.92
CA LEU A 53 -12.64 -4.02 -6.13
C LEU A 53 -13.92 -4.35 -5.34
N THR A 54 -14.84 -5.11 -5.94
CA THR A 54 -16.07 -5.55 -5.28
C THR A 54 -15.76 -6.49 -4.11
N ILE A 55 -14.87 -7.46 -4.29
CA ILE A 55 -14.42 -8.36 -3.23
C ILE A 55 -13.68 -7.59 -2.12
N THR A 56 -12.82 -6.65 -2.50
CA THR A 56 -12.06 -5.80 -1.55
C THR A 56 -13.01 -5.01 -0.65
N GLN A 57 -14.03 -4.38 -1.20
CA GLN A 57 -15.05 -3.66 -0.45
C GLN A 57 -15.77 -4.61 0.53
N LYS A 58 -16.33 -5.72 0.03
CA LYS A 58 -17.09 -6.67 0.85
C LYS A 58 -16.28 -7.25 2.01
N LEU A 59 -15.03 -7.65 1.75
CA LEU A 59 -14.17 -8.20 2.79
C LEU A 59 -13.75 -7.16 3.82
N ARG A 60 -13.53 -5.91 3.40
CA ARG A 60 -13.22 -4.82 4.32
C ARG A 60 -14.40 -4.47 5.21
N GLU A 61 -15.60 -4.40 4.65
CA GLU A 61 -16.85 -4.19 5.39
C GLU A 61 -17.12 -5.31 6.39
N HIS A 62 -16.85 -6.56 6.02
CA HIS A 62 -17.00 -7.72 6.92
C HIS A 62 -15.99 -7.74 8.07
N GLY A 63 -14.80 -7.18 7.87
CA GLY A 63 -13.73 -7.17 8.86
C GLY A 63 -12.96 -8.48 8.93
N VAL A 64 -11.99 -8.64 8.03
CA VAL A 64 -11.17 -9.87 7.89
C VAL A 64 -9.75 -9.74 8.43
N VAL A 65 -9.44 -8.68 9.17
CA VAL A 65 -8.12 -8.50 9.78
C VAL A 65 -7.78 -9.69 10.70
N GLY A 66 -6.62 -10.30 10.47
CA GLY A 66 -6.19 -11.48 11.22
C GLY A 66 -6.89 -12.79 10.84
N LYS A 67 -7.75 -12.79 9.80
CA LYS A 67 -8.45 -13.99 9.32
C LYS A 67 -7.87 -14.50 8.00
N PHE A 68 -8.13 -15.75 7.66
CA PHE A 68 -7.95 -16.31 6.32
C PHE A 68 -9.27 -16.21 5.56
N VAL A 69 -9.17 -15.98 4.25
CA VAL A 69 -10.29 -16.06 3.32
C VAL A 69 -10.05 -17.20 2.36
N GLU A 70 -11.03 -18.10 2.24
CA GLU A 70 -10.98 -19.21 1.31
C GLU A 70 -12.14 -19.11 0.32
N PHE A 71 -11.83 -19.04 -0.98
CA PHE A 71 -12.83 -18.95 -2.03
C PHE A 71 -13.32 -20.34 -2.41
N TYR A 72 -14.64 -20.51 -2.55
CA TYR A 72 -15.28 -21.75 -2.93
C TYR A 72 -16.58 -21.53 -3.72
N GLY A 73 -17.24 -22.59 -4.12
CA GLY A 73 -18.51 -22.55 -4.86
C GLY A 73 -18.35 -22.64 -6.38
N ALA A 74 -19.47 -22.75 -7.08
CA ALA A 74 -19.50 -23.01 -8.51
C ALA A 74 -18.91 -21.89 -9.36
N GLY A 75 -18.97 -20.63 -8.88
CA GLY A 75 -18.41 -19.47 -9.58
C GLY A 75 -16.89 -19.43 -9.64
N VAL A 76 -16.17 -20.20 -8.82
CA VAL A 76 -14.70 -20.26 -8.83
C VAL A 76 -14.15 -20.64 -10.21
N ALA A 77 -14.76 -21.61 -10.88
CA ALA A 77 -14.32 -22.08 -12.19
C ALA A 77 -14.45 -21.00 -13.30
N SER A 78 -15.31 -20.00 -13.10
CA SER A 78 -15.48 -18.89 -14.05
C SER A 78 -14.49 -17.73 -13.81
N VAL A 79 -13.66 -17.80 -12.77
CA VAL A 79 -12.64 -16.80 -12.47
C VAL A 79 -11.29 -17.26 -13.01
N PRO A 80 -10.76 -16.64 -14.08
CA PRO A 80 -9.44 -16.96 -14.63
C PRO A 80 -8.33 -16.84 -13.58
N LEU A 81 -7.27 -17.61 -13.70
CA LEU A 81 -6.20 -17.66 -12.70
C LEU A 81 -5.54 -16.28 -12.47
N ALA A 82 -5.35 -15.49 -13.51
CA ALA A 82 -4.81 -14.15 -13.39
C ALA A 82 -5.68 -13.24 -12.49
N ASN A 83 -7.02 -13.42 -12.55
CA ASN A 83 -7.95 -12.71 -11.68
C ASN A 83 -7.84 -13.19 -10.22
N ARG A 84 -7.74 -14.53 -10.01
CA ARG A 84 -7.50 -15.10 -8.66
C ARG A 84 -6.20 -14.57 -8.06
N ALA A 85 -5.15 -14.47 -8.88
CA ALA A 85 -3.87 -13.91 -8.46
C ALA A 85 -3.99 -12.43 -8.07
N THR A 86 -4.78 -11.65 -8.78
CA THR A 86 -5.05 -10.24 -8.46
C THR A 86 -5.80 -10.10 -7.13
N ILE A 87 -6.85 -10.92 -6.91
CA ILE A 87 -7.61 -10.95 -5.66
C ILE A 87 -6.68 -11.29 -4.49
N GLY A 88 -5.89 -12.37 -4.59
CA GLY A 88 -4.94 -12.76 -3.56
C GLY A 88 -3.87 -11.70 -3.27
N ASN A 89 -3.45 -10.94 -4.28
CA ASN A 89 -2.48 -9.85 -4.13
C ASN A 89 -3.03 -8.66 -3.32
N MET A 90 -4.33 -8.48 -3.29
CA MET A 90 -4.99 -7.40 -2.55
C MET A 90 -5.38 -7.79 -1.12
N SER A 91 -4.91 -8.94 -0.61
CA SER A 91 -5.12 -9.33 0.80
C SER A 91 -4.75 -8.23 1.81
N PRO A 92 -3.61 -7.52 1.68
CA PRO A 92 -3.30 -6.41 2.58
C PRO A 92 -4.29 -5.25 2.50
N GLU A 93 -4.87 -4.99 1.33
CA GLU A 93 -5.80 -3.88 1.12
C GLU A 93 -7.15 -4.13 1.80
N PHE A 94 -7.66 -5.36 1.79
CA PHE A 94 -8.87 -5.69 2.55
C PHE A 94 -8.58 -6.23 3.96
N GLY A 95 -7.31 -6.43 4.33
CA GLY A 95 -6.87 -6.71 5.69
C GLY A 95 -6.78 -8.20 6.05
N SER A 96 -6.98 -9.14 5.13
CA SER A 96 -6.83 -10.55 5.44
C SER A 96 -5.35 -10.97 5.52
N THR A 97 -5.08 -12.03 6.27
CA THR A 97 -3.75 -12.64 6.33
C THR A 97 -3.45 -13.41 5.05
N VAL A 98 -4.44 -14.15 4.55
CA VAL A 98 -4.39 -14.97 3.34
C VAL A 98 -5.75 -14.88 2.64
N ALA A 99 -5.75 -14.88 1.31
CA ALA A 99 -6.93 -15.06 0.48
C ALA A 99 -6.61 -16.10 -0.61
N ILE A 100 -7.07 -17.34 -0.43
CA ILE A 100 -6.63 -18.49 -1.21
C ILE A 100 -7.76 -19.06 -2.07
N PHE A 101 -7.40 -19.47 -3.28
CA PHE A 101 -8.27 -20.20 -4.21
C PHE A 101 -7.92 -21.69 -4.20
N PRO A 102 -8.89 -22.57 -4.46
CA PRO A 102 -8.62 -24.00 -4.62
C PRO A 102 -7.90 -24.29 -5.93
N ILE A 103 -7.32 -25.48 -6.04
CA ILE A 103 -6.69 -25.99 -7.26
C ILE A 103 -7.77 -26.67 -8.11
N ASP A 104 -7.83 -26.32 -9.40
CA ASP A 104 -8.78 -26.86 -10.38
C ASP A 104 -8.17 -26.93 -11.79
N GLN A 105 -9.00 -27.21 -12.80
CA GLN A 105 -8.56 -27.26 -14.18
C GLN A 105 -7.96 -25.93 -14.66
N VAL A 106 -8.50 -24.78 -14.22
CA VAL A 106 -7.97 -23.44 -14.56
C VAL A 106 -6.52 -23.29 -14.10
N THR A 107 -6.17 -23.88 -12.94
CA THR A 107 -4.80 -23.91 -12.44
C THR A 107 -3.88 -24.70 -13.37
N LEU A 108 -4.30 -25.89 -13.83
CA LEU A 108 -3.50 -26.72 -14.73
C LEU A 108 -3.32 -26.07 -16.11
N ASP A 109 -4.36 -25.44 -16.62
CA ASP A 109 -4.31 -24.73 -17.91
C ASP A 109 -3.34 -23.55 -17.85
N TYR A 110 -3.30 -22.82 -16.74
CA TYR A 110 -2.33 -21.76 -16.54
C TYR A 110 -0.88 -22.29 -16.45
N LEU A 111 -0.65 -23.39 -15.74
CA LEU A 111 0.68 -24.01 -15.67
C LEU A 111 1.16 -24.43 -17.07
N ARG A 112 0.28 -25.00 -17.89
CA ARG A 112 0.55 -25.36 -19.28
C ARG A 112 0.84 -24.13 -20.13
N PHE A 113 -0.01 -23.10 -20.01
CA PHE A 113 0.13 -21.83 -20.72
C PHE A 113 1.46 -21.12 -20.43
N THR A 114 1.93 -21.19 -19.19
CA THR A 114 3.20 -20.57 -18.75
C THR A 114 4.43 -21.47 -18.96
N GLY A 115 4.28 -22.61 -19.65
CA GLY A 115 5.40 -23.44 -20.12
C GLY A 115 5.94 -24.46 -19.11
N ARG A 116 5.14 -24.86 -18.10
CA ARG A 116 5.50 -25.96 -17.20
C ARG A 116 5.49 -27.31 -17.95
N LYS A 117 6.37 -28.23 -17.52
CA LYS A 117 6.47 -29.56 -18.11
C LYS A 117 5.21 -30.38 -17.78
N GLN A 118 4.77 -31.23 -18.74
CA GLN A 118 3.58 -32.04 -18.55
C GLN A 118 3.66 -32.92 -17.28
N ALA A 119 4.79 -33.52 -17.00
CA ALA A 119 4.99 -34.34 -15.79
C ALA A 119 4.78 -33.56 -14.47
N GLU A 120 5.15 -32.27 -14.45
CA GLU A 120 4.90 -31.40 -13.29
C GLU A 120 3.40 -31.09 -13.14
N ILE A 121 2.71 -30.88 -14.27
CA ILE A 121 1.25 -30.63 -14.30
C ILE A 121 0.49 -31.88 -13.83
N ASP A 122 0.86 -33.05 -14.31
CA ASP A 122 0.28 -34.33 -13.94
C ASP A 122 0.49 -34.62 -12.44
N LEU A 123 1.68 -34.26 -11.91
CA LEU A 123 1.96 -34.39 -10.47
C LEU A 123 1.06 -33.47 -9.65
N VAL A 124 0.88 -32.19 -10.05
CA VAL A 124 0.00 -31.25 -9.35
C VAL A 124 -1.43 -31.77 -9.33
N GLU A 125 -1.93 -32.28 -10.46
CA GLU A 125 -3.28 -32.83 -10.54
C GLU A 125 -3.46 -34.03 -9.63
N GLN A 126 -2.59 -35.06 -9.75
CA GLN A 126 -2.68 -36.29 -8.98
C GLN A 126 -2.53 -36.05 -7.50
N TYR A 127 -1.55 -35.24 -7.09
CA TYR A 127 -1.32 -34.91 -5.69
C TYR A 127 -2.51 -34.17 -5.09
N SER A 128 -3.02 -33.13 -5.80
CA SER A 128 -4.13 -32.32 -5.30
C SER A 128 -5.41 -33.17 -5.13
N LYS A 129 -5.68 -34.07 -6.05
CA LYS A 129 -6.81 -35.02 -5.94
C LYS A 129 -6.62 -36.00 -4.77
N ALA A 130 -5.43 -36.56 -4.64
CA ALA A 130 -5.11 -37.51 -3.55
C ALA A 130 -5.17 -36.88 -2.15
N GLN A 131 -4.83 -35.59 -2.03
CA GLN A 131 -4.87 -34.85 -0.78
C GLN A 131 -6.21 -34.16 -0.48
N GLY A 132 -7.21 -34.24 -1.38
CA GLY A 132 -8.49 -33.56 -1.22
C GLY A 132 -8.40 -32.04 -1.37
N LEU A 133 -7.37 -31.54 -2.07
CA LEU A 133 -7.17 -30.11 -2.35
C LEU A 133 -7.78 -29.68 -3.70
N TRP A 134 -8.28 -30.65 -4.47
CA TRP A 134 -8.93 -30.39 -5.74
C TRP A 134 -10.32 -29.78 -5.53
N HIS A 135 -10.63 -28.73 -6.27
CA HIS A 135 -11.93 -28.06 -6.16
C HIS A 135 -13.10 -28.98 -6.56
N ASP A 136 -14.05 -29.12 -5.68
CA ASP A 136 -15.35 -29.75 -5.95
C ASP A 136 -16.46 -28.72 -5.65
N PRO A 137 -17.15 -28.21 -6.69
CA PRO A 137 -18.19 -27.20 -6.50
C PRO A 137 -19.45 -27.70 -5.77
N SER A 138 -19.59 -29.03 -5.57
CA SER A 138 -20.72 -29.64 -4.86
C SER A 138 -20.50 -29.67 -3.34
N ILE A 139 -19.26 -29.46 -2.88
CA ILE A 139 -18.93 -29.48 -1.46
C ILE A 139 -19.18 -28.10 -0.83
N GLU A 140 -19.94 -28.09 0.26
CA GLU A 140 -20.13 -26.90 1.13
C GLU A 140 -19.23 -27.04 2.37
N PRO A 141 -18.02 -26.47 2.37
CA PRO A 141 -17.11 -26.59 3.50
C PRO A 141 -17.64 -25.84 4.75
N ARG A 142 -17.18 -26.26 5.92
CA ARG A 142 -17.55 -25.61 7.18
C ARG A 142 -16.48 -24.62 7.59
N TYR A 143 -16.86 -23.35 7.62
CA TYR A 143 -15.98 -22.23 7.97
C TYR A 143 -16.42 -21.57 9.29
N SER A 144 -15.56 -20.72 9.84
CA SER A 144 -15.90 -19.93 11.02
C SER A 144 -16.96 -18.86 10.70
N GLU A 145 -16.89 -18.31 9.50
CA GLU A 145 -17.76 -17.21 9.01
C GLU A 145 -17.98 -17.40 7.48
N TYR A 146 -19.03 -16.78 6.93
CA TYR A 146 -19.40 -16.95 5.54
C TYR A 146 -19.71 -15.60 4.88
N LEU A 147 -19.32 -15.50 3.63
CA LEU A 147 -19.72 -14.44 2.67
C LEU A 147 -20.09 -15.06 1.33
N GLU A 148 -20.88 -14.35 0.54
CA GLU A 148 -21.26 -14.77 -0.80
C GLU A 148 -21.23 -13.59 -1.77
N LEU A 149 -20.84 -13.86 -3.03
CA LEU A 149 -20.93 -12.94 -4.16
C LEU A 149 -21.41 -13.69 -5.38
N ASP A 150 -22.54 -13.25 -5.93
CA ASP A 150 -22.93 -13.58 -7.29
C ASP A 150 -22.14 -12.71 -8.26
N LEU A 151 -21.24 -13.31 -9.03
CA LEU A 151 -20.40 -12.62 -10.02
C LEU A 151 -21.22 -11.89 -11.07
N ALA A 152 -22.46 -12.32 -11.36
CA ALA A 152 -23.35 -11.65 -12.31
C ALA A 152 -23.78 -10.25 -11.85
N THR A 153 -23.62 -9.93 -10.56
CA THR A 153 -23.94 -8.60 -10.00
C THR A 153 -22.79 -7.60 -10.09
N VAL A 154 -21.61 -8.03 -10.55
CA VAL A 154 -20.44 -7.15 -10.65
C VAL A 154 -20.62 -6.19 -11.83
N VAL A 155 -20.39 -4.91 -11.56
CA VAL A 155 -20.47 -3.84 -12.55
C VAL A 155 -19.15 -3.10 -12.68
N PRO A 156 -18.87 -2.46 -13.84
CA PRO A 156 -17.68 -1.62 -14.00
C PRO A 156 -17.54 -0.62 -12.86
N SER A 157 -16.34 -0.51 -12.31
CA SER A 157 -16.09 0.22 -11.08
C SER A 157 -14.70 0.86 -11.05
N ILE A 158 -14.57 1.92 -10.27
CA ILE A 158 -13.30 2.50 -9.83
C ILE A 158 -13.24 2.46 -8.31
N ALA A 159 -12.08 2.76 -7.71
CA ALA A 159 -12.00 2.93 -6.26
C ALA A 159 -11.15 4.15 -5.91
N GLY A 160 -11.65 4.98 -5.01
CA GLY A 160 -11.01 6.22 -4.56
C GLY A 160 -12.00 7.17 -3.89
N PRO A 161 -11.53 8.38 -3.56
CA PRO A 161 -10.22 8.96 -3.90
C PRO A 161 -9.06 8.61 -2.93
N LYS A 162 -9.31 7.83 -1.86
CA LYS A 162 -8.33 7.65 -0.77
C LYS A 162 -7.84 6.21 -0.59
N ARG A 163 -8.72 5.22 -0.84
CA ARG A 163 -8.45 3.82 -0.45
C ARG A 163 -8.98 2.83 -1.47
N PRO A 164 -8.40 1.63 -1.58
CA PRO A 164 -8.84 0.60 -2.51
C PRO A 164 -10.26 0.05 -2.27
N GLN A 165 -10.72 0.10 -1.01
CA GLN A 165 -12.07 -0.35 -0.63
C GLN A 165 -13.16 0.70 -0.88
N ASP A 166 -12.81 1.94 -1.16
CA ASP A 166 -13.76 3.01 -1.49
C ASP A 166 -14.25 2.84 -2.94
N ARG A 167 -14.96 1.74 -3.20
CA ARG A 167 -15.45 1.37 -4.53
C ARG A 167 -16.62 2.25 -4.97
N ILE A 168 -16.57 2.68 -6.20
CA ILE A 168 -17.58 3.51 -6.87
C ILE A 168 -17.97 2.83 -8.18
N GLU A 169 -19.24 2.56 -8.40
CA GLU A 169 -19.73 2.11 -9.71
C GLU A 169 -19.45 3.17 -10.77
N LEU A 170 -18.98 2.78 -11.94
CA LEU A 170 -18.57 3.72 -12.99
C LEU A 170 -19.71 4.66 -13.40
N SER A 171 -20.93 4.17 -13.46
CA SER A 171 -22.15 4.97 -13.74
C SER A 171 -22.44 6.06 -12.69
N LYS A 172 -21.84 5.93 -11.50
CA LYS A 172 -21.98 6.90 -10.39
C LYS A 172 -20.71 7.74 -10.17
N SER A 173 -19.64 7.52 -10.95
CA SER A 173 -18.34 8.13 -10.72
C SER A 173 -18.39 9.66 -10.75
N LYS A 174 -19.05 10.25 -11.76
CA LYS A 174 -19.24 11.70 -11.87
C LYS A 174 -20.00 12.29 -10.67
N SER A 175 -21.09 11.67 -10.28
CA SER A 175 -21.92 12.16 -9.17
C SER A 175 -21.23 11.99 -7.80
N GLN A 176 -20.41 10.96 -7.63
CA GLN A 176 -19.61 10.78 -6.43
C GLN A 176 -18.45 11.77 -6.39
N PHE A 177 -17.75 11.96 -7.51
CA PHE A 177 -16.70 12.96 -7.63
C PHE A 177 -17.20 14.37 -7.24
N ALA A 178 -18.39 14.77 -7.71
CA ALA A 178 -18.98 16.07 -7.37
C ALA A 178 -19.19 16.29 -5.85
N LYS A 179 -19.33 15.20 -5.08
CA LYS A 179 -19.39 15.27 -3.60
C LYS A 179 -17.99 15.29 -2.99
N ASP A 180 -17.11 14.40 -3.48
CA ASP A 180 -15.77 14.20 -2.91
C ASP A 180 -14.91 15.44 -3.09
N ILE A 181 -14.99 16.13 -4.23
CA ILE A 181 -14.15 17.30 -4.54
C ILE A 181 -14.33 18.42 -3.50
N LEU A 182 -15.51 18.56 -2.93
CA LEU A 182 -15.81 19.58 -1.91
C LEU A 182 -15.10 19.30 -0.56
N THR A 183 -14.56 18.12 -0.38
CA THR A 183 -13.70 17.80 0.80
C THR A 183 -12.24 18.20 0.58
N TYR A 184 -11.82 18.49 -0.66
CA TYR A 184 -10.47 18.85 -1.04
C TYR A 184 -10.33 20.30 -1.51
N SER A 185 -11.42 20.93 -1.92
CA SER A 185 -11.44 22.30 -2.42
C SER A 185 -12.74 22.98 -2.01
N SER A 186 -12.68 24.30 -1.79
CA SER A 186 -13.86 25.12 -1.48
C SER A 186 -14.82 25.30 -2.67
N ALA A 187 -14.39 24.95 -3.88
CA ALA A 187 -15.18 25.01 -5.10
C ALA A 187 -14.96 23.77 -5.97
N ALA A 188 -16.02 23.28 -6.60
CA ALA A 188 -15.93 22.14 -7.51
C ALA A 188 -15.09 22.43 -8.76
N SER A 189 -15.12 23.67 -9.27
CA SER A 189 -14.31 24.16 -10.39
C SER A 189 -13.56 25.43 -9.99
N LYS A 190 -12.27 25.49 -10.35
CA LYS A 190 -11.35 26.60 -10.09
C LYS A 190 -10.29 26.63 -11.18
N PRO A 191 -10.66 26.97 -12.43
CA PRO A 191 -9.73 26.88 -13.55
C PRO A 191 -8.55 27.82 -13.39
N ALA A 192 -7.34 27.31 -13.54
CA ALA A 192 -6.08 28.05 -13.51
C ALA A 192 -5.35 27.89 -14.84
N LYS A 193 -4.88 29.00 -15.40
CA LYS A 193 -4.12 29.00 -16.66
C LYS A 193 -2.73 28.43 -16.41
N VAL A 194 -2.28 27.51 -17.26
CA VAL A 194 -0.92 26.97 -17.22
C VAL A 194 0.02 27.90 -18.03
N SER A 195 1.09 28.36 -17.39
CA SER A 195 2.04 29.29 -18.01
C SER A 195 2.70 28.64 -19.22
N GLY A 196 2.74 29.39 -20.34
CA GLY A 196 3.36 28.91 -21.59
C GLY A 196 2.58 27.82 -22.33
N ARG A 197 1.36 27.48 -21.89
CA ARG A 197 0.48 26.49 -22.51
C ARG A 197 -0.83 27.14 -22.95
N ASP A 198 -1.51 26.52 -23.91
CA ASP A 198 -2.78 27.00 -24.47
C ASP A 198 -4.02 26.42 -23.75
N PHE A 199 -3.82 25.74 -22.61
CA PHE A 199 -4.88 25.15 -21.80
C PHE A 199 -4.86 25.66 -20.35
N SER A 200 -5.97 25.42 -19.67
CA SER A 200 -6.10 25.60 -18.21
C SER A 200 -6.23 24.24 -17.53
N ILE A 201 -5.82 24.17 -16.27
CA ILE A 201 -6.04 23.01 -15.40
C ILE A 201 -7.05 23.36 -14.32
N ASP A 202 -7.87 22.40 -13.90
CA ASP A 202 -8.94 22.62 -12.95
C ASP A 202 -8.99 21.50 -11.89
N ASN A 203 -9.80 21.71 -10.85
CA ASN A 203 -10.13 20.68 -9.89
C ASN A 203 -10.70 19.45 -10.62
N GLY A 204 -10.26 18.25 -10.20
CA GLY A 204 -10.69 17.00 -10.82
C GLY A 204 -10.04 16.66 -12.15
N HIS A 205 -9.21 17.57 -12.73
CA HIS A 205 -8.44 17.20 -13.91
C HIS A 205 -7.51 16.02 -13.60
N VAL A 206 -7.47 15.04 -14.50
CA VAL A 206 -6.55 13.90 -14.43
C VAL A 206 -5.16 14.37 -14.83
N SER A 207 -4.28 14.57 -13.87
CA SER A 207 -2.89 14.96 -14.13
C SER A 207 -1.96 13.77 -14.33
N ILE A 208 -2.34 12.57 -13.86
CA ILE A 208 -1.60 11.32 -14.05
C ILE A 208 -2.58 10.22 -14.47
N ALA A 209 -2.29 9.54 -15.57
CA ALA A 209 -2.97 8.31 -15.98
C ALA A 209 -1.90 7.22 -16.21
N SER A 210 -1.88 6.18 -15.38
CA SER A 210 -0.81 5.20 -15.42
C SER A 210 -1.32 3.77 -15.45
N ILE A 211 -0.91 3.02 -16.47
CA ILE A 211 -0.99 1.57 -16.46
C ILE A 211 0.27 1.08 -15.74
N THR A 212 0.13 0.82 -14.44
CA THR A 212 1.27 0.50 -13.56
C THR A 212 1.16 -0.92 -13.03
N SER A 213 2.32 -1.50 -12.73
CA SER A 213 2.36 -2.84 -12.18
C SER A 213 1.64 -2.93 -10.84
N CYS A 214 0.91 -3.91 -10.75
CA CYS A 214 0.52 -4.84 -9.73
C CYS A 214 0.01 -6.05 -10.50
N THR A 215 -0.67 -6.98 -9.90
CA THR A 215 -1.08 -8.20 -10.61
C THR A 215 -1.97 -7.93 -11.83
N ASN A 216 -2.72 -6.83 -11.85
CA ASN A 216 -3.54 -6.41 -12.99
C ASN A 216 -2.74 -6.33 -14.31
N THR A 217 -1.55 -5.75 -14.29
CA THR A 217 -0.72 -5.58 -15.51
C THR A 217 0.00 -6.86 -15.96
N SER A 218 -0.19 -7.96 -15.26
CA SER A 218 0.23 -9.29 -15.69
C SER A 218 -0.95 -10.14 -16.17
N ASN A 219 -2.16 -9.58 -16.16
CA ASN A 219 -3.38 -10.24 -16.65
C ASN A 219 -3.57 -9.94 -18.14
N PRO A 220 -3.43 -10.93 -19.04
CA PRO A 220 -3.51 -10.70 -20.48
C PRO A 220 -4.82 -10.09 -20.94
N SER A 221 -5.95 -10.44 -20.32
CA SER A 221 -7.26 -9.99 -20.80
C SER A 221 -7.44 -8.47 -20.61
N VAL A 222 -7.11 -7.91 -19.44
CA VAL A 222 -7.23 -6.47 -19.21
C VAL A 222 -6.15 -5.67 -19.93
N MET A 223 -4.97 -6.26 -20.13
CA MET A 223 -3.90 -5.61 -20.87
C MET A 223 -4.21 -5.57 -22.37
N MET A 224 -4.65 -6.68 -22.97
CA MET A 224 -5.07 -6.69 -24.37
C MET A 224 -6.27 -5.78 -24.59
N ALA A 225 -7.24 -5.74 -23.67
CA ALA A 225 -8.35 -4.79 -23.74
C ALA A 225 -7.87 -3.33 -23.76
N ALA A 226 -6.86 -2.98 -22.93
CA ALA A 226 -6.27 -1.64 -22.94
C ALA A 226 -5.60 -1.32 -24.29
N GLY A 227 -4.78 -2.21 -24.81
CA GLY A 227 -4.13 -2.02 -26.11
C GLY A 227 -5.11 -1.92 -27.29
N LEU A 228 -6.18 -2.73 -27.29
CA LEU A 228 -7.23 -2.67 -28.30
C LEU A 228 -8.05 -1.38 -28.21
N LEU A 229 -8.35 -0.91 -26.99
CA LEU A 229 -9.00 0.38 -26.78
C LEU A 229 -8.12 1.53 -27.31
N ALA A 230 -6.81 1.50 -27.02
CA ALA A 230 -5.86 2.48 -27.56
C ALA A 230 -5.87 2.50 -29.10
N ARG A 231 -5.82 1.32 -29.72
CA ARG A 231 -5.91 1.16 -31.20
C ARG A 231 -7.17 1.79 -31.75
N LYS A 232 -8.34 1.50 -31.17
CA LYS A 232 -9.62 2.05 -31.61
C LYS A 232 -9.69 3.57 -31.39
N ALA A 233 -9.18 4.07 -30.30
CA ALA A 233 -9.11 5.50 -30.01
C ALA A 233 -8.23 6.25 -31.02
N VAL A 234 -7.01 5.74 -31.28
CA VAL A 234 -6.09 6.29 -32.28
C VAL A 234 -6.69 6.26 -33.69
N ALA A 235 -7.36 5.17 -34.06
CA ALA A 235 -8.04 5.07 -35.36
C ALA A 235 -9.17 6.09 -35.52
N LYS A 236 -9.78 6.55 -34.44
CA LYS A 236 -10.76 7.64 -34.41
C LYS A 236 -10.11 9.04 -34.34
N GLY A 237 -8.80 9.14 -34.20
CA GLY A 237 -8.07 10.41 -34.09
C GLY A 237 -8.03 11.01 -32.67
N LEU A 238 -8.51 10.27 -31.66
CA LEU A 238 -8.48 10.71 -30.28
C LEU A 238 -7.06 10.75 -29.74
N LYS A 239 -6.81 11.66 -28.78
CA LYS A 239 -5.53 11.85 -28.07
C LYS A 239 -5.78 12.01 -26.59
N ALA A 240 -4.83 11.59 -25.75
CA ALA A 240 -4.83 11.97 -24.34
C ALA A 240 -4.79 13.50 -24.21
N LYS A 241 -5.42 14.01 -23.15
CA LYS A 241 -5.42 15.47 -22.93
C LYS A 241 -4.01 15.95 -22.59
N PRO A 242 -3.61 17.16 -23.04
CA PRO A 242 -2.21 17.62 -22.97
C PRO A 242 -1.69 17.85 -21.54
N TRP A 243 -2.56 17.91 -20.55
CA TRP A 243 -2.19 18.03 -19.12
C TRP A 243 -2.05 16.68 -18.43
N VAL A 244 -2.31 15.55 -19.12
CA VAL A 244 -2.26 14.21 -18.53
C VAL A 244 -0.89 13.59 -18.76
N LYS A 245 -0.16 13.33 -17.70
CA LYS A 245 1.07 12.54 -17.75
C LYS A 245 0.69 11.07 -17.82
N THR A 246 0.95 10.44 -18.95
CA THR A 246 0.67 9.02 -19.20
C THR A 246 1.92 8.15 -19.02
N SER A 247 1.77 6.89 -18.65
CA SER A 247 2.88 5.92 -18.57
C SER A 247 2.40 4.48 -18.58
N LEU A 248 3.28 3.58 -19.06
CA LEU A 248 3.12 2.13 -19.03
C LEU A 248 4.27 1.49 -18.27
N ALA A 249 3.97 0.74 -17.21
CA ALA A 249 4.94 -0.01 -16.42
C ALA A 249 4.39 -1.40 -16.06
N PRO A 250 4.46 -2.38 -16.98
CA PRO A 250 3.89 -3.71 -16.77
C PRO A 250 4.68 -4.53 -15.75
N GLY A 251 4.06 -5.60 -15.24
CA GLY A 251 4.67 -6.48 -14.25
C GLY A 251 5.66 -7.50 -14.82
N SER A 252 5.70 -7.67 -16.14
CA SER A 252 6.53 -8.69 -16.81
C SER A 252 6.95 -8.21 -18.21
N LYS A 253 8.14 -8.60 -18.62
CA LYS A 253 8.63 -8.41 -20.00
C LYS A 253 7.78 -9.16 -21.03
N VAL A 254 7.11 -10.24 -20.65
CA VAL A 254 6.17 -10.94 -21.53
C VAL A 254 5.04 -10.03 -22.02
N VAL A 255 4.67 -9.01 -21.23
CA VAL A 255 3.64 -8.05 -21.64
C VAL A 255 4.07 -7.22 -22.84
N THR A 256 5.31 -6.74 -22.85
CA THR A 256 5.83 -6.00 -24.01
C THR A 256 5.97 -6.89 -25.22
N ASP A 257 6.42 -8.15 -25.06
CA ASP A 257 6.52 -9.12 -26.17
C ASP A 257 5.17 -9.35 -26.85
N TYR A 258 4.10 -9.56 -26.08
CA TYR A 258 2.80 -9.79 -26.71
C TYR A 258 2.16 -8.52 -27.26
N TYR A 259 2.43 -7.33 -26.68
CA TYR A 259 2.00 -6.07 -27.27
C TYR A 259 2.67 -5.80 -28.61
N ASP A 260 3.97 -6.07 -28.72
CA ASP A 260 4.71 -5.95 -29.97
C ASP A 260 4.18 -6.93 -31.03
N LYS A 261 3.96 -8.19 -30.65
CA LYS A 261 3.42 -9.20 -31.56
C LYS A 261 1.99 -8.91 -32.02
N ALA A 262 1.16 -8.33 -31.12
CA ALA A 262 -0.20 -7.88 -31.46
C ALA A 262 -0.21 -6.55 -32.24
N GLY A 263 0.96 -5.87 -32.35
CA GLY A 263 1.11 -4.56 -32.98
C GLY A 263 0.38 -3.45 -32.24
N LEU A 264 0.27 -3.55 -30.88
CA LEU A 264 -0.46 -2.61 -30.02
C LEU A 264 0.44 -1.54 -29.43
N THR A 265 1.76 -1.76 -29.35
CA THR A 265 2.74 -0.84 -28.76
C THR A 265 2.66 0.54 -29.40
N LYS A 266 2.60 0.62 -30.73
CA LYS A 266 2.51 1.90 -31.47
C LYS A 266 1.25 2.71 -31.14
N ASP A 267 0.15 2.03 -30.84
CA ASP A 267 -1.13 2.69 -30.54
C ASP A 267 -1.14 3.21 -29.09
N LEU A 268 -0.52 2.48 -28.17
CA LEU A 268 -0.27 2.92 -26.80
C LEU A 268 0.69 4.12 -26.77
N ASP A 269 1.80 4.06 -27.52
CA ASP A 269 2.77 5.14 -27.65
C ASP A 269 2.14 6.40 -28.23
N ALA A 270 1.23 6.28 -29.21
CA ALA A 270 0.50 7.40 -29.81
C ALA A 270 -0.40 8.14 -28.80
N LEU A 271 -0.87 7.44 -27.76
CA LEU A 271 -1.60 8.03 -26.63
C LEU A 271 -0.68 8.43 -25.46
N GLY A 272 0.66 8.29 -25.61
CA GLY A 272 1.66 8.65 -24.61
C GLY A 272 1.89 7.58 -23.54
N PHE A 273 1.26 6.39 -23.64
CA PHE A 273 1.49 5.27 -22.72
C PHE A 273 2.76 4.49 -23.08
N GLN A 274 3.88 5.20 -23.06
CA GLN A 274 5.19 4.63 -23.34
C GLN A 274 5.69 3.79 -22.17
N LEU A 275 6.50 2.76 -22.49
CA LEU A 275 7.17 1.94 -21.49
C LEU A 275 8.20 2.76 -20.71
N VAL A 276 7.98 2.93 -19.40
CA VAL A 276 8.90 3.66 -18.50
C VAL A 276 9.67 2.73 -17.56
N GLY A 277 9.29 1.48 -17.48
CA GLY A 277 9.92 0.48 -16.62
C GLY A 277 9.04 -0.75 -16.40
N TYR A 278 9.51 -1.65 -15.56
CA TYR A 278 8.76 -2.83 -15.13
C TYR A 278 8.58 -2.82 -13.61
N GLY A 279 7.42 -3.22 -13.15
CA GLY A 279 7.14 -3.31 -11.73
C GLY A 279 6.39 -2.10 -11.16
N CYS A 280 6.42 -1.95 -9.84
CA CYS A 280 5.73 -0.88 -9.13
C CYS A 280 6.40 0.47 -9.38
N THR A 281 5.83 1.30 -10.22
CA THR A 281 6.28 2.66 -10.53
C THR A 281 5.35 3.69 -9.89
N THR A 282 4.29 4.10 -10.58
CA THR A 282 3.32 5.10 -10.10
C THR A 282 2.69 4.70 -8.77
N CYS A 283 2.36 3.42 -8.59
CA CYS A 283 1.75 2.91 -7.34
C CYS A 283 2.59 3.15 -6.07
N ILE A 284 3.87 3.48 -6.18
CA ILE A 284 4.75 3.83 -5.05
C ILE A 284 5.39 5.23 -5.20
N GLY A 285 4.84 6.07 -6.04
CA GLY A 285 5.31 7.44 -6.19
C GLY A 285 6.54 7.64 -7.08
N ASN A 286 6.83 6.68 -7.98
CA ASN A 286 7.99 6.74 -8.88
C ASN A 286 7.64 7.20 -10.30
N SER A 287 6.54 7.94 -10.48
CA SER A 287 6.19 8.56 -11.77
C SER A 287 7.03 9.78 -12.13
N GLY A 288 7.86 10.23 -11.19
CA GLY A 288 8.53 11.54 -11.31
C GLY A 288 7.57 12.72 -11.09
N PRO A 289 8.09 13.96 -11.14
CA PRO A 289 7.27 15.16 -10.98
C PRO A 289 6.29 15.34 -12.16
N LEU A 290 5.25 16.12 -11.94
CA LEU A 290 4.49 16.73 -13.05
C LEU A 290 5.39 17.69 -13.83
N ASP A 291 4.96 18.08 -15.03
CA ASP A 291 5.62 19.18 -15.76
C ASP A 291 5.63 20.43 -14.86
N ASP A 292 6.75 21.16 -14.87
CA ASP A 292 6.97 22.27 -13.92
C ASP A 292 5.85 23.31 -13.98
N GLU A 293 5.36 23.65 -15.17
CA GLU A 293 4.29 24.63 -15.37
C GLU A 293 2.94 24.13 -14.83
N ILE A 294 2.68 22.82 -14.93
CA ILE A 294 1.47 22.18 -14.38
C ILE A 294 1.59 22.12 -12.85
N SER A 295 2.73 21.68 -12.32
CA SER A 295 3.01 21.64 -10.89
C SER A 295 2.86 23.04 -10.27
N GLN A 296 3.40 24.07 -10.91
CA GLN A 296 3.27 25.45 -10.47
C GLN A 296 1.81 25.90 -10.43
N ALA A 297 1.05 25.67 -11.50
CA ALA A 297 -0.37 26.05 -11.56
C ALA A 297 -1.21 25.34 -10.49
N VAL A 298 -0.94 24.05 -10.23
CA VAL A 298 -1.60 23.26 -9.19
C VAL A 298 -1.32 23.83 -7.80
N ASN A 299 -0.04 24.10 -7.49
CA ASN A 299 0.36 24.52 -6.15
C ASN A 299 -0.02 25.97 -5.85
N GLU A 300 0.18 26.92 -6.80
CA GLU A 300 -0.18 28.32 -6.60
C GLU A 300 -1.68 28.55 -6.44
N ASN A 301 -2.50 27.70 -7.05
CA ASN A 301 -3.95 27.79 -6.98
C ASN A 301 -4.58 26.79 -6.02
N ASP A 302 -3.78 26.00 -5.32
CA ASP A 302 -4.25 24.94 -4.39
C ASP A 302 -5.30 24.00 -5.03
N LEU A 303 -5.04 23.56 -6.27
CA LEU A 303 -5.98 22.71 -7.00
C LEU A 303 -6.00 21.27 -6.46
N ALA A 304 -7.15 20.65 -6.55
CA ALA A 304 -7.34 19.24 -6.26
C ALA A 304 -7.38 18.42 -7.57
N VAL A 305 -6.20 18.24 -8.17
CA VAL A 305 -6.03 17.37 -9.35
C VAL A 305 -5.99 15.90 -8.98
N THR A 306 -6.17 15.03 -9.97
CA THR A 306 -6.39 13.60 -9.75
C THR A 306 -5.36 12.73 -10.46
N ALA A 307 -5.15 11.51 -9.92
CA ALA A 307 -4.45 10.43 -10.61
C ALA A 307 -5.39 9.24 -10.80
N VAL A 308 -5.33 8.61 -11.96
CA VAL A 308 -6.03 7.36 -12.28
C VAL A 308 -4.99 6.30 -12.64
N LEU A 309 -4.98 5.18 -11.92
CA LEU A 309 -3.94 4.16 -12.09
C LEU A 309 -4.50 2.74 -11.97
N SER A 310 -3.91 1.80 -12.69
CA SER A 310 -4.29 0.38 -12.61
C SER A 310 -3.59 -0.38 -11.47
N GLY A 311 -3.10 0.32 -10.47
CA GLY A 311 -2.45 -0.25 -9.29
C GLY A 311 -3.43 -0.90 -8.31
N ASN A 312 -2.93 -1.25 -7.13
CA ASN A 312 -3.71 -1.78 -6.01
C ASN A 312 -3.74 -0.84 -4.79
N ARG A 313 -3.03 0.28 -4.84
CA ARG A 313 -2.93 1.26 -3.74
C ARG A 313 -3.02 2.68 -4.27
N ASN A 314 -3.88 3.47 -3.64
CA ASN A 314 -4.15 4.86 -4.01
C ASN A 314 -4.15 5.80 -2.78
N PHE A 315 -3.35 5.49 -1.76
CA PHE A 315 -3.31 6.26 -0.53
C PHE A 315 -2.83 7.71 -0.78
N GLU A 316 -3.39 8.64 -0.02
CA GLU A 316 -3.05 10.06 -0.09
C GLU A 316 -1.55 10.30 0.14
N GLY A 317 -0.98 11.22 -0.65
CA GLY A 317 0.44 11.55 -0.58
C GLY A 317 1.42 10.47 -1.07
N ARG A 318 0.88 9.32 -1.55
CA ARG A 318 1.72 8.20 -2.02
C ARG A 318 2.08 8.31 -3.50
N ILE A 319 1.14 8.74 -4.36
CA ILE A 319 1.29 8.66 -5.81
C ILE A 319 2.15 9.80 -6.33
N ASN A 320 1.79 11.03 -5.96
CA ASN A 320 2.52 12.23 -6.33
C ASN A 320 2.19 13.34 -5.30
N PRO A 321 3.17 14.19 -4.90
CA PRO A 321 2.93 15.22 -3.90
C PRO A 321 1.93 16.31 -4.35
N ASP A 322 1.82 16.58 -5.65
CA ASP A 322 0.92 17.60 -6.19
C ASP A 322 -0.52 17.08 -6.38
N VAL A 323 -0.72 15.74 -6.30
CA VAL A 323 -2.02 15.10 -6.56
C VAL A 323 -2.72 14.79 -5.25
N LYS A 324 -3.94 15.32 -5.07
CA LYS A 324 -4.73 15.14 -3.85
C LYS A 324 -5.66 13.93 -3.90
N MET A 325 -6.20 13.59 -5.06
CA MET A 325 -7.22 12.55 -5.23
C MET A 325 -6.69 11.43 -6.12
N ASN A 326 -6.77 10.18 -5.67
CA ASN A 326 -6.19 9.06 -6.40
C ASN A 326 -7.22 7.95 -6.61
N TYR A 327 -7.38 7.48 -7.85
CA TYR A 327 -8.36 6.48 -8.22
C TYR A 327 -7.71 5.24 -8.82
N LEU A 328 -8.16 4.07 -8.37
CA LEU A 328 -7.84 2.79 -8.99
C LEU A 328 -8.87 2.48 -10.07
N ALA A 329 -8.40 2.04 -11.21
CA ALA A 329 -9.24 1.67 -12.35
C ALA A 329 -8.62 0.49 -13.12
N SER A 330 -9.40 -0.19 -13.95
CA SER A 330 -8.85 -1.18 -14.89
C SER A 330 -7.94 -0.50 -15.93
N PRO A 331 -6.94 -1.21 -16.49
CA PRO A 331 -6.08 -0.67 -17.54
C PRO A 331 -6.83 0.01 -18.70
N PRO A 332 -7.91 -0.52 -19.26
CA PRO A 332 -8.67 0.18 -20.30
C PRO A 332 -9.35 1.47 -19.76
N LEU A 333 -9.86 1.47 -18.53
CA LEU A 333 -10.43 2.70 -17.94
C LEU A 333 -9.37 3.76 -17.65
N VAL A 334 -8.13 3.39 -17.35
CA VAL A 334 -7.02 4.36 -17.24
C VAL A 334 -6.84 5.13 -18.55
N ILE A 335 -6.87 4.43 -19.69
CA ILE A 335 -6.82 5.08 -21.01
C ILE A 335 -8.06 5.96 -21.24
N ALA A 336 -9.24 5.47 -20.90
CA ALA A 336 -10.49 6.24 -21.03
C ALA A 336 -10.43 7.56 -20.24
N TYR A 337 -9.95 7.54 -19.00
CA TYR A 337 -9.76 8.75 -18.21
C TYR A 337 -8.63 9.67 -18.73
N ALA A 338 -7.60 9.15 -19.39
CA ALA A 338 -6.60 9.97 -20.06
C ALA A 338 -7.19 10.72 -21.26
N LEU A 339 -8.11 10.10 -21.99
CA LEU A 339 -8.87 10.69 -23.10
C LEU A 339 -9.88 11.74 -22.59
N ALA A 340 -10.60 11.44 -21.51
CA ALA A 340 -11.54 12.37 -20.87
C ALA A 340 -10.82 13.58 -20.23
N GLY A 341 -9.69 13.33 -19.55
CA GLY A 341 -8.85 14.33 -18.89
C GLY A 341 -9.41 14.86 -17.57
N THR A 342 -10.55 14.38 -17.10
CA THR A 342 -11.18 14.81 -15.86
C THR A 342 -11.99 13.69 -15.21
N MET A 343 -12.17 13.75 -13.90
CA MET A 343 -13.08 12.88 -13.16
C MET A 343 -14.55 13.35 -13.25
N ASP A 344 -14.78 14.61 -13.59
CA ASP A 344 -16.12 15.15 -13.87
C ASP A 344 -16.60 14.72 -15.27
N PHE A 345 -16.77 13.40 -15.46
CA PHE A 345 -17.07 12.81 -16.75
C PHE A 345 -18.04 11.62 -16.59
N ASP A 346 -19.09 11.59 -17.40
CA ASP A 346 -20.07 10.51 -17.49
C ASP A 346 -19.84 9.69 -18.77
N PHE A 347 -19.21 8.52 -18.64
CA PHE A 347 -18.85 7.67 -19.79
C PHE A 347 -20.05 7.15 -20.59
N GLU A 348 -21.26 7.25 -20.07
CA GLU A 348 -22.49 6.87 -20.81
C GLU A 348 -23.02 8.01 -21.68
N LYS A 349 -22.72 9.28 -21.31
CA LYS A 349 -23.32 10.47 -21.94
C LYS A 349 -22.34 11.42 -22.57
N ASP A 350 -21.15 11.57 -21.97
CA ASP A 350 -20.20 12.59 -22.39
C ASP A 350 -19.29 12.04 -23.53
N SER A 351 -19.01 12.86 -24.55
CA SER A 351 -18.14 12.51 -25.66
C SER A 351 -16.67 12.61 -25.24
N LEU A 352 -15.83 11.64 -25.62
CA LEU A 352 -14.38 11.68 -25.44
C LEU A 352 -13.68 12.66 -26.41
N GLY A 353 -14.36 13.09 -27.43
CA GLY A 353 -13.92 14.00 -28.48
C GLY A 353 -14.57 13.67 -29.81
N GLU A 354 -14.15 14.35 -30.87
CA GLU A 354 -14.64 14.14 -32.22
C GLU A 354 -13.68 13.25 -33.04
N ASP A 355 -14.24 12.42 -33.92
CA ASP A 355 -13.45 11.68 -34.90
C ASP A 355 -12.95 12.59 -36.03
N THR A 356 -12.14 12.04 -36.92
CA THR A 356 -11.60 12.78 -38.08
C THR A 356 -12.67 13.34 -39.05
N SER A 357 -13.93 12.94 -38.87
CA SER A 357 -15.09 13.39 -39.64
C SER A 357 -15.95 14.38 -38.85
N GLY A 358 -15.59 14.73 -37.61
CA GLY A 358 -16.31 15.65 -36.74
C GLY A 358 -17.50 15.01 -36.01
N ASN A 359 -17.55 13.68 -35.92
CA ASN A 359 -18.59 13.00 -35.15
C ASN A 359 -18.11 12.73 -33.72
N ASP A 360 -19.02 12.90 -32.74
CA ASP A 360 -18.76 12.56 -31.36
C ASP A 360 -18.39 11.08 -31.21
N VAL A 361 -17.35 10.81 -30.40
CA VAL A 361 -16.89 9.46 -30.06
C VAL A 361 -17.13 9.21 -28.57
N PHE A 362 -17.90 8.18 -28.29
CA PHE A 362 -18.21 7.74 -26.94
C PHE A 362 -17.37 6.51 -26.53
N LEU A 363 -17.27 6.23 -25.24
CA LEU A 363 -16.51 5.07 -24.74
C LEU A 363 -16.99 3.75 -25.37
N LYS A 364 -18.30 3.57 -25.55
CA LYS A 364 -18.91 2.39 -26.17
C LYS A 364 -18.42 2.13 -27.60
N ASP A 365 -18.04 3.18 -28.33
CA ASP A 365 -17.62 3.08 -29.73
C ASP A 365 -16.19 2.52 -29.88
N ILE A 366 -15.39 2.64 -28.81
CA ILE A 366 -14.00 2.21 -28.78
C ILE A 366 -13.74 1.06 -27.79
N TRP A 367 -14.74 0.66 -26.97
CA TRP A 367 -14.59 -0.45 -26.04
C TRP A 367 -14.46 -1.78 -26.80
N PRO A 368 -13.40 -2.60 -26.54
CA PRO A 368 -13.22 -3.86 -27.22
C PRO A 368 -14.23 -4.90 -26.73
N THR A 369 -14.69 -5.75 -27.64
CA THR A 369 -15.53 -6.90 -27.28
C THR A 369 -14.70 -8.02 -26.64
N PRO A 370 -15.31 -8.91 -25.83
CA PRO A 370 -14.63 -10.08 -25.28
C PRO A 370 -13.99 -10.97 -26.37
N ASP A 371 -14.66 -11.15 -27.53
CA ASP A 371 -14.15 -11.95 -28.63
C ASP A 371 -12.91 -11.32 -29.29
N GLU A 372 -12.87 -9.98 -29.43
CA GLU A 372 -11.68 -9.29 -29.93
C GLU A 372 -10.50 -9.48 -28.95
N VAL A 373 -10.76 -9.39 -27.66
CA VAL A 373 -9.72 -9.59 -26.63
C VAL A 373 -9.21 -11.02 -26.66
N GLN A 374 -10.09 -12.01 -26.64
CA GLN A 374 -9.71 -13.43 -26.65
C GLN A 374 -8.95 -13.80 -27.92
N SER A 375 -9.46 -13.43 -29.09
CA SER A 375 -8.82 -13.67 -30.38
C SER A 375 -7.41 -13.04 -30.44
N THR A 376 -7.22 -11.86 -29.86
CA THR A 376 -5.91 -11.22 -29.80
C THR A 376 -4.97 -11.98 -28.86
N ILE A 377 -5.46 -12.46 -27.71
CA ILE A 377 -4.70 -13.31 -26.80
C ILE A 377 -4.23 -14.57 -27.51
N ASP A 378 -5.15 -15.31 -28.14
CA ASP A 378 -4.89 -16.60 -28.79
C ASP A 378 -3.86 -16.47 -29.93
N SER A 379 -3.89 -15.35 -30.66
CA SER A 379 -2.96 -15.10 -31.77
C SER A 379 -1.61 -14.55 -31.36
N SER A 380 -1.53 -13.89 -30.20
CA SER A 380 -0.35 -13.11 -29.81
C SER A 380 0.44 -13.70 -28.67
N ILE A 381 -0.15 -14.51 -27.78
CA ILE A 381 0.54 -15.05 -26.62
C ILE A 381 0.82 -16.54 -26.79
N ASN A 382 2.02 -16.99 -26.43
CA ASN A 382 2.38 -18.40 -26.39
C ASN A 382 3.37 -18.71 -25.27
N SER A 383 3.50 -19.99 -24.92
CA SER A 383 4.38 -20.45 -23.83
C SER A 383 5.86 -20.15 -24.06
N ALA A 384 6.30 -20.05 -25.32
CA ALA A 384 7.71 -19.75 -25.64
C ALA A 384 8.10 -18.35 -25.16
N MET A 385 7.20 -17.38 -25.12
CA MET A 385 7.48 -16.04 -24.57
C MET A 385 7.88 -16.12 -23.10
N PHE A 386 7.15 -16.92 -22.31
CA PHE A 386 7.48 -17.10 -20.89
C PHE A 386 8.81 -17.80 -20.69
N THR A 387 9.03 -18.92 -21.38
CA THR A 387 10.28 -19.69 -21.26
C THR A 387 11.50 -18.88 -21.72
N THR A 388 11.38 -18.10 -22.79
CA THR A 388 12.46 -17.23 -23.29
C THR A 388 12.78 -16.10 -22.31
N GLN A 389 11.76 -15.39 -21.83
CA GLN A 389 11.97 -14.24 -20.92
C GLN A 389 12.52 -14.66 -19.55
N TYR A 390 12.19 -15.86 -19.09
CA TYR A 390 12.64 -16.35 -17.79
C TYR A 390 13.88 -17.24 -17.84
N ALA A 391 14.35 -17.65 -19.03
CA ALA A 391 15.53 -18.50 -19.16
C ALA A 391 16.80 -17.88 -18.53
N GLY A 392 16.99 -16.57 -18.71
CA GLY A 392 18.14 -15.84 -18.18
C GLY A 392 17.81 -14.99 -16.95
N VAL A 393 16.77 -15.32 -16.17
CA VAL A 393 16.32 -14.47 -15.05
C VAL A 393 17.38 -14.27 -13.96
N PHE A 394 18.30 -15.21 -13.80
CA PHE A 394 19.41 -15.15 -12.84
C PHE A 394 20.69 -14.59 -13.43
N ASP A 395 20.80 -14.41 -14.74
CA ASP A 395 22.04 -13.96 -15.39
C ASP A 395 22.27 -12.46 -15.19
N GLY A 396 21.21 -11.68 -15.15
CA GLY A 396 21.27 -10.22 -15.12
C GLY A 396 21.86 -9.62 -16.42
N ASP A 397 21.89 -8.30 -16.47
CA ASP A 397 22.57 -7.58 -17.56
C ASP A 397 24.07 -7.40 -17.26
N LYS A 398 24.80 -6.81 -18.21
CA LYS A 398 26.25 -6.58 -18.05
C LYS A 398 26.58 -5.68 -16.86
N ARG A 399 25.69 -4.74 -16.48
CA ARG A 399 25.89 -3.86 -15.32
C ARG A 399 25.77 -4.65 -14.04
N TRP A 400 24.73 -5.51 -13.96
CA TRP A 400 24.56 -6.43 -12.82
C TRP A 400 25.75 -7.35 -12.66
N GLN A 401 26.22 -7.98 -13.75
CA GLN A 401 27.36 -8.91 -13.74
C GLN A 401 28.70 -8.23 -13.38
N SER A 402 28.81 -6.92 -13.62
CA SER A 402 30.02 -6.14 -13.31
C SER A 402 30.05 -5.57 -11.90
N LEU A 403 29.01 -5.79 -11.09
CA LEU A 403 29.00 -5.34 -9.70
C LEU A 403 30.05 -6.13 -8.90
N GLU A 404 30.95 -5.40 -8.24
CA GLU A 404 31.85 -5.97 -7.26
C GLU A 404 31.05 -6.42 -6.04
N THR A 405 31.11 -7.71 -5.73
CA THR A 405 30.46 -8.27 -4.53
C THR A 405 31.50 -8.41 -3.42
N PRO A 406 31.23 -7.91 -2.21
CA PRO A 406 32.10 -8.12 -1.08
C PRO A 406 32.31 -9.63 -0.83
N THR A 407 33.55 -10.04 -0.58
CA THR A 407 33.89 -11.40 -0.16
C THR A 407 34.29 -11.34 1.31
N GLY A 408 33.56 -12.05 2.18
CA GLY A 408 33.86 -12.09 3.61
C GLY A 408 32.58 -12.29 4.44
N ASP A 409 32.78 -12.57 5.72
CA ASP A 409 31.67 -12.88 6.65
C ASP A 409 30.95 -11.63 7.17
N THR A 410 31.50 -10.44 6.97
CA THR A 410 30.95 -9.18 7.45
C THR A 410 30.80 -8.15 6.34
N PHE A 411 29.77 -7.33 6.42
CA PHE A 411 29.55 -6.23 5.48
C PHE A 411 30.46 -5.03 5.82
N SER A 412 31.14 -4.48 4.80
CA SER A 412 31.95 -3.26 4.94
C SER A 412 31.07 -2.02 4.79
N TRP A 413 30.82 -1.32 5.89
CA TRP A 413 29.98 -0.12 5.91
C TRP A 413 30.76 1.11 5.46
N ASP A 414 30.26 1.81 4.45
CA ASP A 414 30.74 3.13 4.05
C ASP A 414 30.06 4.23 4.86
N ALA A 415 30.80 4.87 5.76
CA ALA A 415 30.28 5.96 6.59
C ALA A 415 29.91 7.22 5.80
N LYS A 416 30.36 7.36 4.55
CA LYS A 416 30.02 8.49 3.67
C LYS A 416 28.79 8.22 2.79
N SER A 417 28.34 6.97 2.71
CA SER A 417 27.18 6.62 1.91
C SER A 417 25.94 7.36 2.39
N THR A 418 25.20 7.95 1.47
CA THR A 418 23.88 8.57 1.73
C THR A 418 22.72 7.64 1.38
N TYR A 419 23.01 6.41 0.94
CA TYR A 419 22.01 5.37 0.59
C TYR A 419 21.98 4.20 1.56
N VAL A 420 23.14 3.73 2.02
CA VAL A 420 23.26 2.56 2.92
C VAL A 420 24.14 2.93 4.09
N ARG A 421 23.58 2.89 5.31
CA ARG A 421 24.31 3.18 6.54
C ARG A 421 24.07 2.11 7.58
N LYS A 422 25.10 1.84 8.41
CA LYS A 422 24.98 0.94 9.55
C LYS A 422 23.84 1.44 10.48
N PRO A 423 22.78 0.66 10.68
CA PRO A 423 21.69 1.05 11.56
C PRO A 423 22.07 0.86 13.04
N PRO A 424 21.49 1.63 13.98
CA PRO A 424 21.86 1.59 15.40
C PRO A 424 21.16 0.50 16.21
N TYR A 425 20.46 -0.44 15.58
CA TYR A 425 19.58 -1.40 16.29
C TYR A 425 20.30 -2.29 17.30
N PHE A 426 21.60 -2.52 17.08
CA PHE A 426 22.43 -3.42 17.91
C PHE A 426 23.48 -2.66 18.72
N ASP A 427 23.50 -1.33 18.65
CA ASP A 427 24.49 -0.54 19.39
C ASP A 427 24.27 -0.69 20.90
N GLY A 428 25.33 -1.06 21.63
CA GLY A 428 25.27 -1.32 23.06
C GLY A 428 24.50 -2.57 23.49
N MET A 429 24.18 -3.47 22.55
CA MET A 429 23.49 -4.71 22.84
C MET A 429 24.35 -5.63 23.73
N SER A 430 23.80 -6.07 24.87
CA SER A 430 24.37 -7.06 25.78
C SER A 430 23.84 -8.47 25.48
N MET A 431 24.52 -9.51 25.95
CA MET A 431 24.06 -10.90 25.88
C MET A 431 22.76 -11.10 26.67
N GLU A 432 22.69 -10.56 27.87
CA GLU A 432 21.48 -10.58 28.67
C GLU A 432 20.57 -9.42 28.29
N PRO A 433 19.27 -9.66 28.06
CA PRO A 433 18.33 -8.59 27.76
C PRO A 433 18.15 -7.67 28.97
N THR A 434 18.06 -6.38 28.73
CA THR A 434 17.70 -5.44 29.77
C THR A 434 16.23 -5.69 30.17
N PRO A 435 15.92 -5.87 31.45
CA PRO A 435 14.54 -6.07 31.90
C PRO A 435 13.62 -4.93 31.42
N VAL A 436 12.44 -5.29 30.93
CA VAL A 436 11.42 -4.31 30.54
C VAL A 436 10.91 -3.59 31.79
N ARG A 437 10.55 -2.33 31.64
CA ARG A 437 10.05 -1.47 32.72
C ARG A 437 8.70 -0.88 32.36
N ASP A 438 7.95 -0.49 33.35
CA ASP A 438 6.78 0.36 33.18
C ASP A 438 7.18 1.68 32.52
N ILE A 439 6.25 2.27 31.77
CA ILE A 439 6.50 3.55 31.09
C ILE A 439 5.99 4.67 31.99
N ALA A 440 6.88 5.55 32.41
CA ALA A 440 6.55 6.66 33.30
C ALA A 440 6.78 8.00 32.63
N SER A 441 5.88 8.94 32.86
CA SER A 441 5.96 10.34 32.42
C SER A 441 6.15 10.52 30.92
N ALA A 442 5.52 9.67 30.11
CA ALA A 442 5.59 9.76 28.64
C ALA A 442 4.80 10.95 28.11
N ARG A 443 5.30 11.55 27.03
CA ARG A 443 4.61 12.64 26.31
C ARG A 443 4.03 12.13 24.99
N VAL A 444 2.95 12.76 24.53
CA VAL A 444 2.33 12.44 23.25
C VAL A 444 3.11 13.12 22.13
N LEU A 445 3.71 12.30 21.24
CA LEU A 445 4.40 12.81 20.05
C LEU A 445 3.42 13.14 18.92
N ALA A 446 2.38 12.32 18.78
CA ALA A 446 1.32 12.57 17.80
C ALA A 446 -0.02 12.00 18.27
N LYS A 447 -1.10 12.74 18.03
CA LYS A 447 -2.48 12.29 18.13
C LYS A 447 -3.08 12.23 16.71
N LEU A 448 -3.44 11.03 16.27
CA LEU A 448 -3.80 10.75 14.88
C LEU A 448 -5.22 10.17 14.80
N GLY A 449 -5.88 10.41 13.68
CA GLY A 449 -7.23 9.90 13.42
C GLY A 449 -7.27 8.45 12.95
N ASP A 450 -8.40 8.06 12.36
CA ASP A 450 -8.65 6.74 11.81
C ASP A 450 -7.87 6.50 10.51
N SER A 451 -7.63 5.22 10.19
CA SER A 451 -7.05 4.76 8.91
C SER A 451 -5.69 5.38 8.58
N VAL A 452 -4.87 5.65 9.58
CA VAL A 452 -3.48 6.08 9.38
C VAL A 452 -2.69 4.92 8.79
N THR A 453 -2.29 5.08 7.53
CA THR A 453 -1.58 4.04 6.79
C THR A 453 -0.10 3.99 7.12
N THR A 454 0.56 2.89 6.78
CA THR A 454 2.03 2.80 6.84
C THR A 454 2.73 3.83 5.95
N ASP A 455 2.05 4.37 4.93
CA ASP A 455 2.55 5.48 4.09
C ASP A 455 2.51 6.84 4.81
N HIS A 456 1.54 7.05 5.70
CA HIS A 456 1.51 8.21 6.59
C HIS A 456 2.66 8.15 7.60
N ILE A 457 2.95 6.96 8.14
CA ILE A 457 3.99 6.78 9.15
C ILE A 457 5.39 6.80 8.52
N SER A 458 5.58 6.11 7.39
CA SER A 458 6.86 6.02 6.68
C SER A 458 6.66 6.25 5.18
N PRO A 459 6.76 7.49 4.70
CA PRO A 459 6.56 7.80 3.30
C PRO A 459 7.61 7.15 2.39
N ALA A 460 7.26 6.88 1.13
CA ALA A 460 8.16 6.37 0.11
C ALA A 460 8.48 7.40 -0.97
N GLY A 461 7.67 8.45 -1.07
CA GLY A 461 7.74 9.48 -2.11
C GLY A 461 8.92 10.43 -1.99
N SER A 462 8.83 11.54 -2.71
CA SER A 462 9.87 12.57 -2.79
C SER A 462 10.22 13.20 -1.45
N ILE A 463 11.49 13.60 -1.30
CA ILE A 463 12.02 14.27 -0.11
C ILE A 463 11.98 15.78 -0.36
N LYS A 464 11.27 16.54 0.48
CA LYS A 464 11.24 18.00 0.41
C LYS A 464 12.55 18.61 0.91
N ALA A 465 13.05 19.66 0.24
CA ALA A 465 14.34 20.29 0.56
C ALA A 465 14.36 20.93 1.95
N ASP A 466 13.25 21.49 2.39
CA ASP A 466 13.08 22.16 3.69
C ASP A 466 12.80 21.19 4.85
N SER A 467 12.55 19.91 4.54
CA SER A 467 12.34 18.86 5.56
C SER A 467 13.63 18.49 6.30
N PRO A 468 13.54 17.89 7.50
CA PRO A 468 14.72 17.39 8.22
C PRO A 468 15.57 16.42 7.37
N ALA A 469 14.93 15.58 6.54
CA ALA A 469 15.65 14.68 5.63
C ALA A 469 16.35 15.43 4.48
N GLY A 470 15.70 16.45 3.90
CA GLY A 470 16.31 17.27 2.86
C GLY A 470 17.52 18.08 3.36
N LYS A 471 17.40 18.65 4.56
CA LYS A 471 18.52 19.35 5.21
C LYS A 471 19.69 18.41 5.44
N TYR A 472 19.43 17.21 6.00
CA TYR A 472 20.45 16.17 6.20
C TYR A 472 21.17 15.82 4.89
N LEU A 473 20.45 15.60 3.80
CA LEU A 473 21.05 15.27 2.50
C LEU A 473 21.90 16.44 1.96
N THR A 474 21.43 17.68 2.08
CA THR A 474 22.17 18.88 1.68
C THR A 474 23.47 19.01 2.49
N GLU A 475 23.44 18.81 3.80
CA GLU A 475 24.61 18.80 4.68
C GLU A 475 25.63 17.73 4.30
N HIS A 476 25.18 16.63 3.67
CA HIS A 476 26.04 15.56 3.17
C HIS A 476 26.41 15.75 1.68
N GLY A 477 26.23 16.94 1.12
CA GLY A 477 26.65 17.30 -0.23
C GLY A 477 25.78 16.75 -1.35
N VAL A 478 24.58 16.24 -1.06
CA VAL A 478 23.63 15.76 -2.07
C VAL A 478 22.86 16.95 -2.62
N SER A 479 22.86 17.15 -3.93
CA SER A 479 22.08 18.20 -4.58
C SER A 479 20.59 17.87 -4.60
N ARG A 480 19.71 18.87 -4.66
CA ARG A 480 18.25 18.67 -4.64
C ARG A 480 17.79 17.71 -5.76
N VAL A 481 18.36 17.79 -6.94
CA VAL A 481 18.01 16.93 -8.08
C VAL A 481 18.35 15.44 -7.81
N ASP A 482 19.30 15.18 -6.93
CA ASP A 482 19.78 13.83 -6.56
C ASP A 482 19.18 13.32 -5.24
N PHE A 483 18.24 14.06 -4.63
CA PHE A 483 17.59 13.60 -3.39
C PHE A 483 16.89 12.26 -3.57
N ASN A 484 16.32 12.03 -4.74
CA ASN A 484 15.55 10.84 -5.03
C ASN A 484 14.34 10.73 -4.08
N SER A 485 14.02 9.54 -3.58
CA SER A 485 12.86 9.31 -2.73
C SER A 485 13.23 8.63 -1.41
N TYR A 486 12.36 8.71 -0.41
CA TYR A 486 12.49 7.93 0.81
C TYR A 486 12.59 6.42 0.52
N GLY A 487 11.82 5.93 -0.47
CA GLY A 487 11.85 4.53 -0.87
C GLY A 487 13.20 4.06 -1.39
N SER A 488 13.92 4.87 -2.16
CA SER A 488 15.26 4.55 -2.67
C SER A 488 16.36 4.68 -1.61
N ARG A 489 16.11 5.44 -0.52
CA ARG A 489 17.07 5.65 0.58
C ARG A 489 16.75 4.85 1.84
N ARG A 490 15.86 3.85 1.75
CA ARG A 490 15.44 3.05 2.92
C ARG A 490 16.57 2.27 3.60
N GLY A 491 17.71 2.10 2.98
CA GLY A 491 18.95 1.59 3.57
C GLY A 491 19.71 2.61 4.44
N ASN A 492 19.26 3.87 4.49
CA ASN A 492 19.84 4.92 5.31
C ASN A 492 18.88 5.31 6.43
N HIS A 493 19.12 4.82 7.64
CA HIS A 493 18.29 5.08 8.81
C HIS A 493 18.20 6.58 9.15
N GLU A 494 19.23 7.37 8.89
CA GLU A 494 19.24 8.80 9.15
C GLU A 494 18.21 9.56 8.30
N VAL A 495 18.08 9.18 7.02
CA VAL A 495 17.04 9.72 6.15
C VAL A 495 15.67 9.24 6.60
N MET A 496 15.54 7.94 6.91
CA MET A 496 14.26 7.33 7.21
C MET A 496 13.67 7.80 8.55
N ILE A 497 14.49 8.01 9.58
CA ILE A 497 14.01 8.56 10.86
C ILE A 497 13.45 9.97 10.66
N ARG A 498 14.13 10.79 9.87
CA ARG A 498 13.71 12.16 9.54
C ARG A 498 12.45 12.20 8.68
N GLY A 499 12.17 11.11 7.95
CA GLY A 499 10.95 10.91 7.18
C GLY A 499 9.81 10.26 7.95
N THR A 500 10.06 9.76 9.16
CA THR A 500 9.01 9.10 9.94
C THR A 500 7.97 10.13 10.39
N PHE A 501 6.69 9.84 10.08
CA PHE A 501 5.55 10.77 10.19
C PHE A 501 5.68 12.06 9.37
N ALA A 502 6.52 12.10 8.34
CA ALA A 502 6.69 13.27 7.49
C ALA A 502 5.83 13.24 6.20
N ASN A 503 4.81 12.38 6.12
CA ASN A 503 3.88 12.41 5.01
C ASN A 503 3.18 13.78 4.93
N ILE A 504 3.13 14.36 3.74
CA ILE A 504 2.59 15.71 3.49
C ILE A 504 1.09 15.83 3.79
N ARG A 505 0.37 14.73 3.90
CA ARG A 505 -1.07 14.67 4.22
C ARG A 505 -1.35 14.20 5.64
N LEU A 506 -0.32 13.96 6.44
CA LEU A 506 -0.51 13.61 7.84
C LEU A 506 -1.12 14.80 8.60
N ARG A 507 -2.16 14.54 9.37
CA ARG A 507 -2.79 15.52 10.26
C ARG A 507 -2.57 15.09 11.70
N ASN A 508 -1.71 15.81 12.39
CA ASN A 508 -1.50 15.63 13.82
C ASN A 508 -2.46 16.54 14.59
N GLN A 509 -3.45 15.96 15.26
CA GLN A 509 -4.48 16.67 16.01
C GLN A 509 -3.96 17.45 17.24
N LEU A 510 -2.66 17.42 17.50
CA LEU A 510 -2.02 18.36 18.45
C LEU A 510 -1.92 19.78 17.87
N LEU A 511 -2.09 19.92 16.56
CA LEU A 511 -2.05 21.18 15.82
C LEU A 511 -3.36 21.39 15.09
N ASP A 512 -3.85 22.61 15.07
CA ASP A 512 -5.05 22.98 14.35
C ASP A 512 -4.69 23.24 12.86
N ASP A 513 -5.41 22.57 11.93
CA ASP A 513 -5.32 22.77 10.48
C ASP A 513 -3.92 22.71 9.85
N VAL A 514 -3.00 21.93 10.45
CA VAL A 514 -1.63 21.74 9.93
C VAL A 514 -1.52 20.34 9.33
N GLU A 515 -1.11 20.28 8.05
CA GLU A 515 -0.72 19.04 7.35
C GLU A 515 0.79 18.89 7.30
N GLY A 516 1.27 17.64 7.36
CA GLY A 516 2.68 17.29 7.27
C GLY A 516 3.26 16.77 8.58
N GLY A 517 4.57 16.63 8.61
CA GLY A 517 5.32 16.03 9.71
C GLY A 517 5.57 16.95 10.89
N TYR A 518 4.54 17.61 11.39
CA TYR A 518 4.64 18.57 12.49
C TYR A 518 3.97 18.07 13.77
N THR A 519 4.44 18.58 14.90
CA THR A 519 3.89 18.32 16.23
C THR A 519 4.07 19.54 17.14
N ARG A 520 3.56 19.44 18.38
CA ARG A 520 3.94 20.33 19.47
C ARG A 520 5.12 19.76 20.24
N ASP A 521 6.12 20.59 20.46
CA ASP A 521 7.27 20.27 21.29
C ASP A 521 7.01 20.79 22.72
N PHE A 522 6.55 19.92 23.59
CA PHE A 522 6.29 20.25 24.99
C PHE A 522 7.55 20.29 25.87
N THR A 523 8.75 20.19 25.30
CA THR A 523 9.98 20.54 26.00
C THR A 523 10.19 22.05 26.05
N THR A 524 9.50 22.82 25.22
CA THR A 524 9.47 24.28 25.25
C THR A 524 8.33 24.79 26.14
N ALA A 525 8.49 25.96 26.70
CA ALA A 525 7.53 26.54 27.65
C ALA A 525 6.12 26.74 27.07
N ASN A 526 6.02 26.97 25.76
CA ASN A 526 4.76 27.24 25.05
C ASN A 526 4.19 26.02 24.29
N GLY A 527 4.91 24.89 24.24
CA GLY A 527 4.56 23.80 23.37
C GLY A 527 4.62 24.23 21.90
N ASP A 528 5.77 24.73 21.47
CA ASP A 528 5.93 25.32 20.13
C ASP A 528 5.77 24.27 19.03
N GLN A 529 5.35 24.71 17.85
CA GLN A 529 5.30 23.84 16.68
C GLN A 529 6.70 23.50 16.19
N ALA A 530 6.97 22.21 15.98
CA ALA A 530 8.24 21.70 15.46
C ALA A 530 8.02 20.55 14.48
N PHE A 531 9.03 20.19 13.70
CA PHE A 531 8.99 18.89 13.02
C PHE A 531 8.99 17.75 14.04
N ILE A 532 8.24 16.67 13.75
CA ILE A 532 8.16 15.48 14.62
C ILE A 532 9.56 14.95 14.95
N TYR A 533 10.46 14.91 13.94
CA TYR A 533 11.85 14.50 14.15
C TYR A 533 12.58 15.39 15.17
N ASP A 534 12.50 16.71 14.99
CA ASP A 534 13.23 17.65 15.85
C ASP A 534 12.70 17.61 17.28
N ALA A 535 11.38 17.62 17.48
CA ALA A 535 10.76 17.44 18.78
C ALA A 535 11.17 16.12 19.43
N SER A 536 11.20 15.01 18.68
CA SER A 536 11.61 13.71 19.21
C SER A 536 13.05 13.72 19.73
N LYS A 537 13.96 14.45 19.08
CA LYS A 537 15.35 14.61 19.53
C LYS A 537 15.42 15.40 20.84
N ASN A 538 14.60 16.43 21.01
CA ASN A 538 14.51 17.20 22.24
C ASN A 538 14.01 16.32 23.40
N TYR A 539 12.95 15.53 23.19
CA TYR A 539 12.46 14.57 24.20
C TYR A 539 13.49 13.51 24.55
N GLN A 540 14.18 12.93 23.56
CA GLN A 540 15.24 11.94 23.79
C GLN A 540 16.38 12.54 24.63
N SER A 541 16.78 13.78 24.34
CA SER A 541 17.82 14.49 25.10
C SER A 541 17.39 14.76 26.54
N ALA A 542 16.09 14.96 26.79
CA ALA A 542 15.50 15.11 28.11
C ALA A 542 15.22 13.75 28.82
N GLY A 543 15.49 12.61 28.16
CA GLY A 543 15.17 11.29 28.71
C GLY A 543 13.67 10.99 28.80
N THR A 544 12.82 11.73 28.09
CA THR A 544 11.36 11.61 28.15
C THR A 544 10.87 10.56 27.16
N PRO A 545 10.21 9.48 27.59
CA PRO A 545 9.60 8.51 26.68
C PRO A 545 8.41 9.11 25.94
N LEU A 546 8.09 8.54 24.78
CA LEU A 546 7.04 9.04 23.93
C LEU A 546 5.95 7.99 23.69
N VAL A 547 4.71 8.47 23.52
CA VAL A 547 3.56 7.67 23.09
C VAL A 547 2.89 8.29 21.88
N ILE A 548 2.17 7.45 21.10
CA ILE A 548 1.30 7.88 20.01
C ILE A 548 -0.12 7.47 20.33
N LEU A 549 -1.06 8.36 20.07
CA LEU A 549 -2.49 8.08 20.12
C LEU A 549 -3.01 7.94 18.68
N GLY A 550 -3.72 6.87 18.37
CA GLY A 550 -4.28 6.61 17.03
C GLY A 550 -5.74 6.19 17.08
N GLY A 551 -6.39 6.24 15.93
CA GLY A 551 -7.77 5.80 15.74
C GLY A 551 -7.88 4.33 15.31
N LYS A 552 -8.89 4.02 14.50
CA LYS A 552 -9.12 2.69 13.92
C LYS A 552 -8.15 2.39 12.78
N GLU A 553 -7.88 1.10 12.56
CA GLU A 553 -7.11 0.60 11.42
C GLU A 553 -5.69 1.19 11.33
N TYR A 554 -5.05 1.42 12.47
CA TYR A 554 -3.71 2.02 12.51
C TYR A 554 -2.66 1.11 11.87
N GLY A 555 -1.91 1.67 10.92
CA GLY A 555 -0.88 0.94 10.18
C GLY A 555 -1.41 0.14 8.99
N SER A 556 -2.60 0.47 8.46
CA SER A 556 -3.14 -0.15 7.25
C SER A 556 -2.25 0.10 6.01
N GLY A 557 -2.42 -0.74 4.98
CA GLY A 557 -1.72 -0.62 3.71
C GLY A 557 -0.53 -1.54 3.57
N SER A 558 0.59 -1.08 2.98
CA SER A 558 1.71 -1.95 2.69
C SER A 558 2.51 -2.33 3.93
N SER A 559 3.12 -3.53 3.88
CA SER A 559 4.03 -4.01 4.90
C SER A 559 5.32 -3.19 4.90
N ARG A 560 5.38 -2.15 5.73
CA ARG A 560 6.55 -1.29 5.89
C ARG A 560 7.12 -1.42 7.29
N ASP A 561 8.23 -2.12 7.39
CA ASP A 561 9.01 -2.26 8.62
C ASP A 561 9.52 -0.90 9.14
N TRP A 562 9.87 0.04 8.24
CA TRP A 562 10.26 1.39 8.61
C TRP A 562 9.17 2.17 9.37
N ALA A 563 7.90 1.83 9.21
CA ALA A 563 6.83 2.41 10.02
C ALA A 563 7.00 2.06 11.52
N ALA A 564 7.56 0.90 11.84
CA ALA A 564 7.89 0.52 13.22
C ALA A 564 9.34 0.88 13.60
N LYS A 565 10.32 0.65 12.70
CA LYS A 565 11.74 1.01 12.91
C LYS A 565 11.88 2.50 13.21
N GLY A 566 11.27 3.36 12.38
CA GLY A 566 11.29 4.81 12.57
C GLY A 566 10.58 5.23 13.86
N THR A 567 9.41 4.67 14.15
CA THR A 567 8.66 4.93 15.38
C THR A 567 9.52 4.63 16.63
N SER A 568 10.17 3.46 16.67
CA SER A 568 11.08 3.09 17.77
C SER A 568 12.26 4.06 17.90
N LEU A 569 12.90 4.42 16.78
CA LEU A 569 14.07 5.31 16.75
C LEU A 569 13.73 6.77 17.11
N LEU A 570 12.50 7.20 16.94
CA LEU A 570 12.01 8.49 17.47
C LEU A 570 11.83 8.48 19.00
N GLY A 571 12.01 7.35 19.68
CA GLY A 571 11.85 7.25 21.14
C GLY A 571 10.45 6.89 21.60
N VAL A 572 9.55 6.51 20.68
CA VAL A 572 8.20 6.04 21.02
C VAL A 572 8.30 4.67 21.70
N ARG A 573 7.66 4.54 22.85
CA ARG A 573 7.62 3.32 23.66
C ARG A 573 6.29 2.57 23.57
N ALA A 574 5.20 3.29 23.33
CA ALA A 574 3.89 2.70 23.16
C ALA A 574 3.08 3.43 22.09
N VAL A 575 2.22 2.68 21.43
CA VAL A 575 1.19 3.20 20.51
C VAL A 575 -0.15 2.73 21.05
N ILE A 576 -1.08 3.65 21.33
CA ILE A 576 -2.42 3.37 21.87
C ILE A 576 -3.44 3.73 20.82
N THR A 577 -4.22 2.76 20.34
CA THR A 577 -5.14 2.94 19.20
C THR A 577 -6.51 2.33 19.51
N GLN A 578 -7.48 2.55 18.63
CA GLN A 578 -8.75 1.83 18.67
C GLN A 578 -8.62 0.42 18.06
N SER A 579 -7.80 0.28 17.02
CA SER A 579 -7.45 -1.03 16.42
C SER A 579 -6.20 -0.93 15.55
N PHE A 580 -5.48 -2.06 15.42
CA PHE A 580 -4.29 -2.18 14.59
C PHE A 580 -4.54 -3.05 13.36
N GLU A 581 -3.84 -2.74 12.29
CA GLU A 581 -3.59 -3.70 11.23
C GLU A 581 -2.52 -4.72 11.65
N ARG A 582 -2.72 -5.97 11.26
CA ARG A 582 -1.93 -7.12 11.76
C ARG A 582 -0.42 -6.93 11.61
N ILE A 583 0.04 -6.64 10.38
CA ILE A 583 1.48 -6.58 10.07
C ILE A 583 2.15 -5.46 10.86
N HIS A 584 1.51 -4.29 10.94
CA HIS A 584 2.09 -3.16 11.66
C HIS A 584 2.16 -3.41 13.17
N ARG A 585 1.13 -4.06 13.76
CA ARG A 585 1.13 -4.48 15.15
C ARG A 585 2.33 -5.41 15.45
N SER A 586 2.52 -6.45 14.63
CA SER A 586 3.67 -7.36 14.75
C SER A 586 5.00 -6.64 14.61
N ASN A 587 5.11 -5.72 13.65
CA ASN A 587 6.33 -4.94 13.45
C ASN A 587 6.65 -4.04 14.65
N LEU A 588 5.65 -3.45 15.30
CA LEU A 588 5.86 -2.65 16.53
C LEU A 588 6.49 -3.51 17.62
N ILE A 589 5.94 -4.69 17.88
CA ILE A 589 6.50 -5.66 18.86
C ILE A 589 7.92 -6.05 18.45
N GLY A 590 8.13 -6.36 17.17
CA GLY A 590 9.43 -6.71 16.61
C GLY A 590 10.49 -5.62 16.79
N MET A 591 10.09 -4.37 17.04
CA MET A 591 10.96 -3.24 17.32
C MET A 591 10.90 -2.75 18.78
N GLY A 592 10.32 -3.53 19.70
CA GLY A 592 10.23 -3.20 21.11
C GLY A 592 9.31 -2.01 21.43
N VAL A 593 8.33 -1.73 20.57
CA VAL A 593 7.27 -0.75 20.80
C VAL A 593 5.99 -1.46 21.23
N LEU A 594 5.39 -1.02 22.31
CA LEU A 594 4.23 -1.64 22.95
C LEU A 594 2.93 -1.28 22.23
N PRO A 595 2.22 -2.23 21.59
CA PRO A 595 0.92 -1.96 20.98
C PRO A 595 -0.19 -2.13 22.01
N LEU A 596 -1.00 -1.08 22.19
CA LEU A 596 -2.12 -1.04 23.13
C LEU A 596 -3.40 -0.62 22.41
N GLU A 597 -4.52 -1.21 22.80
CA GLU A 597 -5.84 -0.76 22.32
C GLU A 597 -6.63 -0.11 23.47
N PHE A 598 -7.34 0.95 23.14
CA PHE A 598 -8.30 1.56 24.04
C PHE A 598 -9.37 0.54 24.49
N PRO A 599 -10.04 0.75 25.63
CA PRO A 599 -11.19 -0.05 25.99
C PRO A 599 -12.22 -0.12 24.86
N ALA A 600 -12.91 -1.24 24.72
CA ALA A 600 -13.88 -1.44 23.65
C ALA A 600 -14.90 -0.30 23.58
N GLY A 601 -15.06 0.28 22.39
CA GLY A 601 -15.94 1.42 22.14
C GLY A 601 -15.37 2.78 22.55
N SER A 602 -14.16 2.84 23.11
CA SER A 602 -13.50 4.08 23.49
C SER A 602 -12.49 4.56 22.44
N SER A 603 -12.19 5.84 22.47
CA SER A 603 -11.16 6.50 21.67
C SER A 603 -10.45 7.56 22.50
N ALA A 604 -9.37 8.14 22.00
CA ALA A 604 -8.73 9.28 22.64
C ALA A 604 -9.75 10.42 22.88
N ASP A 605 -10.58 10.72 21.88
CA ASP A 605 -11.59 11.78 21.96
C ASP A 605 -12.70 11.47 22.98
N SER A 606 -13.23 10.23 22.98
CA SER A 606 -14.29 9.86 23.93
C SER A 606 -13.81 9.83 25.38
N LEU A 607 -12.50 9.63 25.60
CA LEU A 607 -11.84 9.71 26.90
C LEU A 607 -11.40 11.15 27.26
N GLY A 608 -11.63 12.12 26.38
CA GLY A 608 -11.24 13.52 26.59
C GLY A 608 -9.73 13.77 26.53
N LEU A 609 -8.97 12.88 25.88
CA LEU A 609 -7.52 13.02 25.71
C LEU A 609 -7.24 13.94 24.51
N ASP A 610 -6.62 15.08 24.75
CA ASP A 610 -6.22 16.03 23.71
C ASP A 610 -4.73 15.95 23.33
N GLY A 611 -3.96 15.11 24.05
CA GLY A 611 -2.54 14.86 23.80
C GLY A 611 -1.59 15.79 24.56
N THR A 612 -2.11 16.67 25.40
CA THR A 612 -1.28 17.50 26.29
C THR A 612 -0.90 16.79 27.59
N GLU A 613 -1.49 15.63 27.87
CA GLU A 613 -1.31 14.87 29.08
C GLU A 613 0.07 14.20 29.18
N ILE A 614 0.42 13.83 30.39
CA ILE A 614 1.55 12.97 30.73
C ILE A 614 1.01 11.57 31.02
N PHE A 615 1.57 10.57 30.38
CA PHE A 615 1.12 9.18 30.42
C PHE A 615 2.03 8.33 31.30
N ASP A 616 1.43 7.56 32.21
CA ASP A 616 2.05 6.45 32.92
C ASP A 616 1.36 5.15 32.51
N ILE A 617 2.14 4.13 32.14
CA ILE A 617 1.64 2.81 31.74
C ILE A 617 2.31 1.80 32.65
N SER A 618 1.51 1.10 33.47
CA SER A 618 2.00 0.18 34.49
C SER A 618 1.53 -1.27 34.25
N GLY A 619 2.33 -2.20 34.74
CA GLY A 619 2.11 -3.64 34.58
C GLY A 619 2.92 -4.29 33.46
N VAL A 620 3.76 -3.51 32.74
CA VAL A 620 4.65 -4.02 31.69
C VAL A 620 5.74 -4.92 32.28
N GLU A 621 6.20 -4.61 33.47
CA GLU A 621 7.25 -5.37 34.20
C GLU A 621 6.90 -6.85 34.43
N LYS A 622 5.61 -7.21 34.45
CA LYS A 622 5.16 -8.60 34.55
C LYS A 622 5.67 -9.50 33.44
N LEU A 623 6.00 -8.93 32.29
CA LEU A 623 6.63 -9.69 31.21
C LEU A 623 7.96 -10.31 31.62
N ASN A 624 8.70 -9.70 32.54
CA ASN A 624 9.97 -10.25 33.05
C ASN A 624 9.75 -11.54 33.87
N GLU A 625 8.55 -11.71 34.44
CA GLU A 625 8.14 -12.89 35.21
C GLU A 625 7.58 -14.01 34.32
N GLY A 626 7.62 -13.83 32.98
CA GLY A 626 7.00 -14.76 32.02
C GLY A 626 5.48 -14.66 31.93
N VAL A 627 4.89 -13.62 32.54
CA VAL A 627 3.45 -13.37 32.51
C VAL A 627 3.14 -12.31 31.48
N THR A 628 2.30 -12.64 30.49
CA THR A 628 1.78 -11.66 29.52
C THR A 628 0.41 -11.17 30.02
N PRO A 629 0.30 -9.95 30.57
CA PRO A 629 -0.98 -9.41 31.03
C PRO A 629 -1.91 -9.18 29.85
N LYS A 630 -3.22 -9.33 30.05
CA LYS A 630 -4.21 -9.03 29.00
C LYS A 630 -4.45 -7.53 28.85
N THR A 631 -4.36 -6.81 29.96
CA THR A 631 -4.52 -5.35 30.04
C THR A 631 -3.41 -4.72 30.85
N LEU A 632 -3.17 -3.45 30.56
CA LEU A 632 -2.25 -2.59 31.29
C LEU A 632 -3.00 -1.36 31.79
N LYS A 633 -2.71 -0.93 33.00
CA LYS A 633 -3.28 0.32 33.53
C LYS A 633 -2.58 1.52 32.90
N VAL A 634 -3.35 2.43 32.32
CA VAL A 634 -2.91 3.69 31.75
C VAL A 634 -3.48 4.84 32.60
N VAL A 635 -2.63 5.76 33.00
CA VAL A 635 -2.99 6.98 33.71
C VAL A 635 -2.49 8.18 32.91
N ALA A 636 -3.42 8.99 32.42
CA ALA A 636 -3.14 10.23 31.72
C ALA A 636 -3.39 11.41 32.65
N ARG A 637 -2.32 12.06 33.08
CA ARG A 637 -2.35 13.20 34.02
C ARG A 637 -2.24 14.52 33.27
N PRO A 638 -2.99 15.58 33.68
CA PRO A 638 -2.79 16.92 33.15
C PRO A 638 -1.34 17.35 33.29
N SER A 639 -0.83 18.08 32.32
CA SER A 639 0.47 18.76 32.37
C SER A 639 0.30 20.28 32.47
N GLU A 640 1.41 20.98 32.52
CA GLU A 640 1.49 22.45 32.44
C GLU A 640 0.90 23.01 31.13
N HIS A 641 0.83 22.19 30.06
CA HIS A 641 0.26 22.53 28.75
C HIS A 641 -1.23 22.16 28.62
N SER A 642 -1.78 21.50 29.63
CA SER A 642 -3.20 21.09 29.61
C SER A 642 -4.11 22.26 29.96
N LYS A 643 -5.33 22.23 29.47
CA LYS A 643 -6.36 23.22 29.81
C LYS A 643 -6.61 23.22 31.35
N PRO A 644 -6.79 24.39 31.97
CA PRO A 644 -7.13 24.46 33.37
C PRO A 644 -8.35 23.61 33.75
N GLY A 645 -8.25 22.87 34.85
CA GLY A 645 -9.34 22.01 35.31
C GLY A 645 -9.48 20.67 34.62
N LYS A 646 -8.55 20.30 33.75
CA LYS A 646 -8.54 18.97 33.12
C LYS A 646 -8.37 17.88 34.18
N ALA A 647 -9.23 16.86 34.14
CA ALA A 647 -9.19 15.74 35.07
C ALA A 647 -8.13 14.70 34.68
N ILE A 648 -7.68 13.91 35.66
CA ILE A 648 -6.91 12.71 35.42
C ILE A 648 -7.83 11.67 34.75
N VAL A 649 -7.34 11.01 33.71
CA VAL A 649 -8.04 9.94 33.00
C VAL A 649 -7.32 8.64 33.28
N GLU A 650 -8.04 7.64 33.79
CA GLU A 650 -7.52 6.30 34.03
C GLU A 650 -8.33 5.29 33.20
N PHE A 651 -7.64 4.33 32.59
CA PHE A 651 -8.29 3.26 31.84
C PHE A 651 -7.41 2.01 31.74
N GLU A 652 -8.04 0.87 31.48
CA GLU A 652 -7.36 -0.40 31.18
C GLU A 652 -7.22 -0.54 29.68
N ALA A 653 -6.00 -0.45 29.15
CA ALA A 653 -5.71 -0.69 27.74
C ALA A 653 -5.45 -2.16 27.48
N THR A 654 -6.01 -2.70 26.40
CA THR A 654 -5.73 -4.09 25.99
C THR A 654 -4.32 -4.18 25.43
N LEU A 655 -3.50 -5.05 26.00
CA LEU A 655 -2.17 -5.36 25.48
C LEU A 655 -2.28 -6.28 24.26
N ARG A 656 -1.67 -5.88 23.14
CA ARG A 656 -1.71 -6.62 21.88
C ARG A 656 -0.42 -7.38 21.62
N ILE A 657 0.15 -8.00 22.64
CA ILE A 657 1.12 -9.12 22.53
C ILE A 657 0.29 -10.40 22.57
N ASP A 658 0.07 -10.99 21.42
CA ASP A 658 -0.97 -12.01 21.22
C ASP A 658 -0.43 -13.44 21.38
N THR A 659 0.90 -13.64 21.34
CA THR A 659 1.55 -14.95 21.45
C THR A 659 2.72 -14.94 22.44
N PRO A 660 3.08 -16.12 23.04
CA PRO A 660 4.28 -16.21 23.88
C PRO A 660 5.56 -15.80 23.16
N GLY A 661 5.72 -16.16 21.88
CA GLY A 661 6.88 -15.77 21.08
C GLY A 661 7.01 -14.26 20.92
N GLU A 662 5.91 -13.54 20.72
CA GLU A 662 5.92 -12.08 20.69
C GLU A 662 6.33 -11.47 22.03
N ALA A 663 5.93 -12.10 23.16
CA ALA A 663 6.38 -11.67 24.48
C ALA A 663 7.90 -11.84 24.65
N ASP A 664 8.47 -12.93 24.11
CA ASP A 664 9.92 -13.14 24.08
C ASP A 664 10.62 -12.06 23.24
N TYR A 665 10.11 -11.76 22.04
CA TYR A 665 10.67 -10.70 21.21
C TYR A 665 10.69 -9.36 21.94
N PHE A 666 9.57 -9.01 22.58
CA PHE A 666 9.45 -7.72 23.30
C PHE A 666 10.43 -7.67 24.50
N ARG A 667 10.56 -8.75 25.28
CA ARG A 667 11.53 -8.84 26.40
C ARG A 667 12.97 -8.65 25.96
N HIS A 668 13.31 -9.06 24.74
CA HIS A 668 14.65 -8.91 24.19
C HIS A 668 14.91 -7.56 23.54
N GLY A 669 13.90 -6.66 23.49
CA GLY A 669 13.97 -5.35 22.84
C GLY A 669 13.66 -5.40 21.35
N GLY A 670 13.23 -6.55 20.83
CA GLY A 670 12.81 -6.79 19.45
C GLY A 670 13.20 -8.18 18.95
N ILE A 671 12.59 -8.57 17.83
CA ILE A 671 12.79 -9.91 17.25
C ILE A 671 14.25 -10.11 16.77
N LEU A 672 14.88 -9.07 16.19
CA LEU A 672 16.25 -9.18 15.68
C LEU A 672 17.26 -9.40 16.81
N GLN A 673 17.09 -8.69 17.94
CA GLN A 673 17.91 -8.88 19.14
C GLN A 673 17.70 -10.26 19.75
N TYR A 674 16.44 -10.74 19.78
CA TYR A 674 16.12 -12.11 20.21
C TYR A 674 16.85 -13.14 19.35
N VAL A 675 16.73 -13.02 18.03
CA VAL A 675 17.36 -13.96 17.08
C VAL A 675 18.88 -13.97 17.22
N LEU A 676 19.52 -12.78 17.30
CA LEU A 676 20.97 -12.71 17.44
C LEU A 676 21.46 -13.39 18.73
N ARG A 677 20.78 -13.15 19.87
CA ARG A 677 21.14 -13.83 21.11
C ARG A 677 21.00 -15.34 20.99
N SER A 678 19.90 -15.81 20.37
CA SER A 678 19.67 -17.24 20.16
C SER A 678 20.76 -17.88 19.29
N LEU A 679 21.24 -17.21 18.24
CA LEU A 679 22.29 -17.70 17.34
C LEU A 679 23.66 -17.73 18.02
N VAL A 680 23.96 -16.81 18.93
CA VAL A 680 25.24 -16.78 19.66
C VAL A 680 25.28 -17.82 20.76
N THR A 681 24.14 -18.21 21.32
CA THR A 681 24.02 -19.22 22.39
C THR A 681 23.81 -20.64 21.87
N ALA A 682 23.49 -20.84 20.59
CA ALA A 682 23.35 -22.13 19.93
C ALA A 682 24.71 -22.71 19.54
#